data_c9e0324a4f3a89af481a45083f41a808
#
_entry.id   c9e0324a4f3a89af481a45083f41a808
#
_cell.length_a   1.000
_cell.length_b   1.000
_cell.length_c   1.000
_cell.angle_alpha   90.00
_cell.angle_beta   90.00
_cell.angle_gamma   90.00
#
_symmetry.space_group_name_H-M   'P 1'
#
loop_
_entity.id
_entity.type
_entity.pdbx_description
1 polymer ?
#
loop_
_entity_poly.entity_id
_entity_poly.type
_entity_poly.pdbx_seq_one_letter_code
_entity_poly.pdbx_strand_id
1 'polypeptide(L)'
;MNRRLGLLVLLSLSVVVIAVPTAAADSQAGTISLEQELVLTPEPGEIEVVLRFGIPDAVTELSTRVPEGATVTETAGFEGANGKYEWTGTTGSPTLSYVVSANRPYDGGGGLMFVDAGEWALIERPKTAVRWRWIGGERVALDRTTRTDSGVAGERSAFLGDHAIDARAAGGETITLVIPAASSPAESPDAVHAALEDATDLRVGGRNDRMFVVVAPSDERWALRGLQFGSSDAWVREDSRLDDPDNVWVHEYVHSRQKFETDEEVRWFREGSAAYYAALLTYERGDVGFETFHDRLARGERSPHADDVLADPATWTRGPNYHKGALVAADLDRRIRLATDGERDLQDVFRAMNEHEDRVTQAAFLEFVEEAGGPEVREVARTYTETRDGPAMWNERTHHEAFDLTAPRVEYRLADDPAAYRVSGPYRERPLDEFVLVPGERLETTAAAENVGDAPGEYTATVAVDERRPVGNDRTALGGATVERIAEGRLDPGERDEIAVTHAFEEPGTYVLSVDGASVEVRVVEPAEPTVTALESDSTAVAPGETVTLVATVENDAAVPGRADLELVGDGIQENEHVRLDAGETATVEFTTRLESPGEHELRVGGRSTTVRVEPAVASSLPGFGVPVAIAAFVLLVFSAAPRRSRVRR
;
A
#
# COMPACT_ATOMS: atom_id res chain seq x y z
N MET A 1 -16.90 -4.90 -57.34
CA MET A 1 -17.00 -3.42 -57.11
C MET A 1 -17.58 -3.25 -55.71
N ASN A 2 -16.75 -3.42 -54.67
CA ASN A 2 -17.15 -3.29 -53.26
C ASN A 2 -16.10 -2.43 -52.55
N ARG A 3 -16.53 -1.20 -52.22
CA ARG A 3 -15.75 -0.26 -51.40
C ARG A 3 -15.85 -0.66 -49.93
N ARG A 4 -14.73 -0.97 -49.31
CA ARG A 4 -14.59 -1.08 -47.87
C ARG A 4 -14.35 0.35 -47.32
N LEU A 5 -15.31 0.83 -46.53
CA LEU A 5 -15.17 2.03 -45.69
C LEU A 5 -14.39 1.61 -44.43
N GLY A 6 -13.21 2.17 -44.23
CA GLY A 6 -12.47 2.08 -42.98
C GLY A 6 -13.01 3.17 -42.02
N LEU A 7 -13.47 2.76 -40.86
CA LEU A 7 -13.88 3.64 -39.78
C LEU A 7 -12.63 4.03 -38.99
N LEU A 8 -12.18 5.29 -39.15
CA LEU A 8 -11.17 5.91 -38.29
C LEU A 8 -11.89 6.42 -37.02
N VAL A 9 -11.66 5.78 -35.90
CA VAL A 9 -12.07 6.30 -34.58
C VAL A 9 -11.03 7.34 -34.16
N LEU A 10 -11.39 8.61 -34.30
CA LEU A 10 -10.67 9.74 -33.70
C LEU A 10 -11.07 9.80 -32.22
N LEU A 11 -10.16 9.40 -31.33
CA LEU A 11 -10.24 9.76 -29.91
C LEU A 11 -10.02 11.28 -29.80
N SER A 12 -11.10 12.04 -29.67
CA SER A 12 -11.04 13.45 -29.28
C SER A 12 -10.85 13.53 -27.76
N LEU A 13 -9.62 13.82 -27.35
CA LEU A 13 -9.30 14.27 -25.99
C LEU A 13 -10.01 15.62 -25.80
N SER A 14 -11.17 15.61 -25.14
CA SER A 14 -11.86 16.84 -24.74
C SER A 14 -11.17 17.38 -23.49
N VAL A 15 -10.17 18.24 -23.70
CA VAL A 15 -9.70 19.14 -22.63
C VAL A 15 -10.84 20.08 -22.34
N VAL A 16 -11.55 19.87 -21.25
CA VAL A 16 -12.49 20.85 -20.69
C VAL A 16 -11.64 21.94 -20.08
N VAL A 17 -11.31 22.94 -20.86
CA VAL A 17 -10.85 24.22 -20.33
C VAL A 17 -12.05 24.87 -19.67
N ILE A 18 -12.15 24.74 -18.36
CA ILE A 18 -13.07 25.55 -17.55
C ILE A 18 -12.48 26.97 -17.63
N ALA A 19 -12.99 27.76 -18.56
CA ALA A 19 -12.79 29.20 -18.54
C ALA A 19 -13.43 29.71 -17.23
N VAL A 20 -12.59 30.01 -16.25
CA VAL A 20 -12.99 30.74 -15.04
C VAL A 20 -13.40 32.12 -15.53
N PRO A 21 -14.67 32.53 -15.44
CA PRO A 21 -15.01 33.88 -15.71
C PRO A 21 -14.30 34.74 -14.65
N THR A 22 -13.46 35.67 -15.07
CA THR A 22 -13.15 36.85 -14.27
C THR A 22 -14.40 37.67 -14.13
N ALA A 23 -15.30 37.22 -13.27
CA ALA A 23 -16.40 38.03 -12.81
C ALA A 23 -15.76 39.09 -11.92
N ALA A 24 -15.68 40.32 -12.42
CA ALA A 24 -15.76 41.48 -11.55
C ALA A 24 -16.97 41.22 -10.64
N ALA A 25 -16.75 41.11 -9.34
CA ALA A 25 -17.80 40.89 -8.36
C ALA A 25 -18.77 42.09 -8.49
N ASP A 26 -19.89 41.90 -9.21
CA ASP A 26 -21.06 42.72 -9.03
C ASP A 26 -21.46 42.52 -7.57
N SER A 27 -21.13 43.51 -6.73
CA SER A 27 -21.53 43.53 -5.32
C SER A 27 -23.06 43.47 -5.29
N GLN A 28 -23.60 42.29 -4.96
CA GLN A 28 -25.02 42.21 -4.59
C GLN A 28 -25.23 43.18 -3.42
N ALA A 29 -26.19 44.09 -3.58
CA ALA A 29 -26.50 45.07 -2.56
C ALA A 29 -26.76 44.34 -1.24
N GLY A 30 -25.90 44.57 -0.23
CA GLY A 30 -26.02 44.00 1.11
C GLY A 30 -25.07 42.83 1.47
N THR A 31 -24.08 42.48 0.67
CA THR A 31 -23.11 41.43 1.02
C THR A 31 -21.66 41.92 0.93
N ILE A 32 -20.90 41.73 2.01
CA ILE A 32 -19.44 41.87 1.99
C ILE A 32 -18.85 40.60 1.38
N SER A 33 -18.05 40.73 0.33
CA SER A 33 -17.23 39.62 -0.15
C SER A 33 -15.85 39.64 0.51
N LEU A 34 -15.37 38.48 0.95
CA LEU A 34 -14.00 38.25 1.41
C LEU A 34 -13.40 37.10 0.61
N GLU A 35 -12.46 37.41 -0.24
CA GLU A 35 -11.62 36.43 -0.90
C GLU A 35 -10.31 36.28 -0.09
N GLN A 36 -10.01 35.05 0.33
CA GLN A 36 -8.75 34.68 0.96
C GLN A 36 -7.94 33.88 -0.07
N GLU A 37 -6.82 34.41 -0.49
CA GLU A 37 -5.86 33.74 -1.36
C GLU A 37 -4.68 33.22 -0.53
N LEU A 38 -4.31 31.95 -0.76
CA LEU A 38 -3.21 31.26 -0.05
C LEU A 38 -2.10 31.00 -1.08
N VAL A 39 -0.89 31.44 -0.76
CA VAL A 39 0.26 31.42 -1.66
C VAL A 39 1.47 30.82 -0.95
N LEU A 40 2.19 29.92 -1.61
CA LEU A 40 3.51 29.44 -1.15
C LEU A 40 4.50 30.59 -1.16
N THR A 41 5.34 30.67 -0.13
CA THR A 41 6.44 31.62 -0.09
C THR A 41 7.74 30.93 -0.52
N PRO A 42 8.79 31.69 -0.92
CA PRO A 42 10.12 31.12 -1.15
C PRO A 42 10.78 30.58 0.12
N GLU A 43 10.31 30.99 1.29
CA GLU A 43 10.83 30.59 2.61
C GLU A 43 10.00 29.41 3.12
N PRO A 44 10.55 28.18 3.23
CA PRO A 44 9.81 27.02 3.75
C PRO A 44 9.34 27.24 5.19
N GLY A 45 8.14 26.74 5.50
CA GLY A 45 7.52 26.83 6.81
C GLY A 45 6.57 28.01 6.98
N GLU A 46 6.40 28.86 5.97
CA GLU A 46 5.53 30.03 5.98
C GLU A 46 4.72 30.13 4.70
N ILE A 47 3.48 30.59 4.79
CA ILE A 47 2.64 30.94 3.64
C ILE A 47 2.25 32.41 3.68
N GLU A 48 2.04 32.99 2.50
CA GLU A 48 1.40 34.30 2.38
C GLU A 48 -0.12 34.13 2.24
N VAL A 49 -0.85 35.00 2.92
CA VAL A 49 -2.31 35.10 2.86
C VAL A 49 -2.68 36.50 2.40
N VAL A 50 -3.39 36.57 1.28
CA VAL A 50 -3.90 37.84 0.74
C VAL A 50 -5.43 37.89 0.95
N LEU A 51 -5.90 38.85 1.72
CA LEU A 51 -7.31 39.13 1.94
C LEU A 51 -7.74 40.25 1.00
N ARG A 52 -8.75 39.97 0.17
CA ARG A 52 -9.40 40.97 -0.70
C ARG A 52 -10.86 41.11 -0.28
N PHE A 53 -11.26 42.34 0.02
CA PHE A 53 -12.62 42.62 0.43
C PHE A 53 -13.36 43.37 -0.69
N GLY A 54 -14.63 43.06 -0.85
CA GLY A 54 -15.61 43.91 -1.55
C GLY A 54 -16.63 44.43 -0.55
N ILE A 55 -16.65 45.73 -0.29
CA ILE A 55 -17.43 46.33 0.77
C ILE A 55 -18.58 47.15 0.16
N PRO A 56 -19.84 46.77 0.40
CA PRO A 56 -20.99 47.54 -0.11
C PRO A 56 -21.16 48.89 0.62
N ASP A 57 -21.75 49.87 -0.07
CA ASP A 57 -21.92 51.23 0.44
C ASP A 57 -22.68 51.33 1.77
N ALA A 58 -23.52 50.34 2.09
CA ALA A 58 -24.24 50.29 3.36
C ALA A 58 -23.31 50.07 4.59
N VAL A 59 -22.10 49.55 4.41
CA VAL A 59 -21.14 49.31 5.48
C VAL A 59 -20.44 50.60 5.85
N THR A 60 -20.46 50.95 7.11
CA THR A 60 -19.85 52.21 7.65
C THR A 60 -18.54 51.94 8.39
N GLU A 61 -18.37 50.77 8.95
CA GLU A 61 -17.16 50.36 9.64
C GLU A 61 -16.88 48.89 9.32
N LEU A 62 -15.63 48.55 9.12
CA LEU A 62 -15.17 47.17 9.03
C LEU A 62 -13.80 47.03 9.70
N SER A 63 -13.62 45.95 10.44
CA SER A 63 -12.33 45.58 10.98
C SER A 63 -12.05 44.12 10.84
N THR A 64 -10.78 43.77 10.64
CA THR A 64 -10.32 42.38 10.56
C THR A 64 -9.17 42.15 11.55
N ARG A 65 -8.93 40.87 11.87
CA ARG A 65 -7.78 40.43 12.66
C ARG A 65 -6.99 39.40 11.90
N VAL A 66 -5.67 39.55 11.87
CA VAL A 66 -4.74 38.52 11.44
C VAL A 66 -4.45 37.56 12.58
N PRO A 67 -4.08 36.28 12.30
CA PRO A 67 -3.66 35.33 13.33
C PRO A 67 -2.51 35.83 14.18
N GLU A 68 -2.41 35.29 15.40
CA GLU A 68 -1.25 35.57 16.28
C GLU A 68 0.03 35.01 15.60
N GLY A 69 1.12 35.76 15.70
CA GLY A 69 2.39 35.43 15.05
C GLY A 69 2.47 35.81 13.55
N ALA A 70 1.38 36.26 12.95
CA ALA A 70 1.41 36.69 11.54
C ALA A 70 2.12 38.05 11.40
N THR A 71 2.92 38.17 10.32
CA THR A 71 3.60 39.41 9.92
C THR A 71 2.90 40.03 8.74
N VAL A 72 2.30 41.21 8.89
CA VAL A 72 1.64 41.91 7.79
C VAL A 72 2.69 42.49 6.86
N THR A 73 2.60 42.17 5.58
CA THR A 73 3.52 42.58 4.51
C THR A 73 3.01 43.77 3.72
N GLU A 74 1.68 43.83 3.49
CA GLU A 74 1.07 44.92 2.72
C GLU A 74 -0.34 45.24 3.22
N THR A 75 -0.72 46.52 3.15
CA THR A 75 -2.10 46.98 3.37
C THR A 75 -2.49 48.05 2.34
N ALA A 76 -3.71 47.94 1.82
CA ALA A 76 -4.32 48.99 1.03
C ALA A 76 -5.77 49.21 1.51
N GLY A 77 -6.09 50.43 1.97
CA GLY A 77 -7.39 50.75 2.55
C GLY A 77 -7.62 50.21 3.96
N PHE A 78 -6.58 49.72 4.62
CA PHE A 78 -6.58 49.35 6.04
C PHE A 78 -5.50 50.11 6.79
N GLU A 79 -5.81 50.52 8.03
CA GLU A 79 -4.86 51.02 9.01
C GLU A 79 -4.98 50.23 10.31
N GLY A 80 -3.83 49.97 10.96
CA GLY A 80 -3.88 49.22 12.21
C GLY A 80 -2.51 48.74 12.67
N ALA A 81 -2.53 48.08 13.84
CA ALA A 81 -1.37 47.47 14.45
C ALA A 81 -1.79 46.34 15.39
N ASN A 82 -0.81 45.56 15.89
CA ASN A 82 -1.05 44.51 16.90
C ASN A 82 -2.13 43.49 16.47
N GLY A 83 -2.11 43.12 15.18
CA GLY A 83 -3.00 42.13 14.62
C GLY A 83 -4.45 42.60 14.36
N LYS A 84 -4.80 43.87 14.68
CA LYS A 84 -6.12 44.46 14.37
C LYS A 84 -5.97 45.53 13.29
N TYR A 85 -6.77 45.45 12.22
CA TYR A 85 -6.79 46.37 11.08
C TYR A 85 -8.22 46.90 10.88
N GLU A 86 -8.34 48.22 10.71
CA GLU A 86 -9.59 48.93 10.50
C GLU A 86 -9.63 49.50 9.08
N TRP A 87 -10.74 49.32 8.41
CA TRP A 87 -10.99 49.89 7.08
C TRP A 87 -11.06 51.42 7.17
N THR A 88 -10.32 52.08 6.29
CA THR A 88 -10.23 53.57 6.30
C THR A 88 -11.38 54.25 5.60
N GLY A 89 -12.27 53.48 4.89
CA GLY A 89 -13.34 54.03 4.08
C GLY A 89 -12.87 54.68 2.77
N THR A 90 -11.59 54.64 2.42
CA THR A 90 -11.03 55.29 1.22
C THR A 90 -11.23 54.49 -0.05
N THR A 91 -11.52 53.20 0.04
CA THR A 91 -11.81 52.30 -1.07
C THR A 91 -12.85 51.26 -0.68
N GLY A 92 -13.72 50.84 -1.62
CA GLY A 92 -14.64 49.71 -1.42
C GLY A 92 -14.00 48.33 -1.61
N SER A 93 -12.73 48.31 -2.06
CA SER A 93 -11.97 47.06 -2.30
C SER A 93 -10.63 47.07 -1.58
N PRO A 94 -10.62 47.13 -0.23
CA PRO A 94 -9.38 47.11 0.53
C PRO A 94 -8.73 45.72 0.53
N THR A 95 -7.38 45.69 0.66
CA THR A 95 -6.57 44.47 0.72
C THR A 95 -5.65 44.46 1.92
N LEU A 96 -5.33 43.26 2.40
CA LEU A 96 -4.40 43.02 3.51
C LEU A 96 -3.63 41.73 3.24
N SER A 97 -2.31 41.81 3.14
CA SER A 97 -1.44 40.64 2.99
C SER A 97 -0.63 40.41 4.25
N TYR A 98 -0.47 39.16 4.61
CA TYR A 98 0.38 38.77 5.74
C TYR A 98 1.02 37.38 5.51
N VAL A 99 2.16 37.16 6.14
CA VAL A 99 2.84 35.86 6.20
C VAL A 99 2.56 35.24 7.57
N VAL A 100 2.31 33.94 7.59
CA VAL A 100 2.04 33.17 8.80
C VAL A 100 2.69 31.79 8.71
N SER A 101 3.11 31.25 9.88
CA SER A 101 3.65 29.89 9.95
C SER A 101 2.65 28.87 9.42
N ALA A 102 3.10 28.04 8.50
CA ALA A 102 2.37 26.93 7.90
C ALA A 102 2.53 25.63 8.72
N ASN A 103 3.70 25.46 9.33
CA ASN A 103 4.04 24.28 10.11
C ASN A 103 3.29 24.24 11.45
N ARG A 104 2.58 23.14 11.70
CA ARG A 104 1.86 22.92 12.95
C ARG A 104 2.32 21.64 13.62
N PRO A 105 3.06 21.72 14.73
CA PRO A 105 3.46 20.55 15.50
C PRO A 105 2.26 19.87 16.17
N TYR A 106 2.41 18.57 16.43
CA TYR A 106 1.48 17.81 17.24
C TYR A 106 1.80 18.02 18.73
N ASP A 107 0.80 18.37 19.53
CA ASP A 107 0.97 18.64 20.98
C ASP A 107 1.48 17.42 21.76
N GLY A 108 1.21 16.19 21.28
CA GLY A 108 1.74 14.94 21.84
C GLY A 108 3.21 14.67 21.49
N GLY A 109 3.85 15.55 20.72
CA GLY A 109 5.23 15.40 20.24
C GLY A 109 5.35 14.43 19.07
N GLY A 110 6.56 14.30 18.53
CA GLY A 110 6.87 13.29 17.50
C GLY A 110 6.86 13.77 16.06
N GLY A 111 6.22 14.90 15.70
CA GLY A 111 6.17 15.38 14.32
C GLY A 111 5.18 16.52 14.09
N LEU A 112 4.79 16.70 12.83
CA LEU A 112 3.88 17.75 12.38
C LEU A 112 2.51 17.18 12.02
N MET A 113 1.46 18.00 12.19
CA MET A 113 0.11 17.74 11.68
C MET A 113 -0.14 18.43 10.34
N PHE A 114 0.51 19.58 10.14
CA PHE A 114 0.51 20.36 8.91
C PHE A 114 1.93 20.80 8.62
N VAL A 115 2.29 20.86 7.35
CA VAL A 115 3.67 21.07 6.91
C VAL A 115 3.73 21.89 5.63
N ASP A 116 4.74 22.72 5.55
CA ASP A 116 5.24 23.32 4.32
C ASP A 116 6.65 22.78 4.06
N ALA A 117 6.79 22.05 2.95
CA ALA A 117 8.03 21.45 2.45
C ALA A 117 8.75 22.34 1.44
N GLY A 118 8.25 23.54 1.18
CA GLY A 118 8.82 24.51 0.22
C GLY A 118 8.24 24.40 -1.19
N GLU A 119 8.28 23.24 -1.83
CA GLU A 119 7.65 23.03 -3.14
C GLU A 119 6.16 22.74 -3.05
N TRP A 120 5.71 22.30 -1.90
CA TRP A 120 4.31 22.06 -1.59
C TRP A 120 4.03 22.31 -0.10
N ALA A 121 2.77 22.58 0.24
CA ALA A 121 2.32 22.68 1.61
C ALA A 121 0.94 22.05 1.81
N LEU A 122 0.77 21.34 2.94
CA LEU A 122 -0.54 20.96 3.47
C LEU A 122 -0.74 21.72 4.78
N ILE A 123 -1.77 22.58 4.82
CA ILE A 123 -1.94 23.57 5.87
C ILE A 123 -3.35 23.58 6.48
N GLU A 124 -3.43 23.99 7.75
CA GLU A 124 -4.68 24.50 8.30
C GLU A 124 -4.94 25.89 7.71
N ARG A 125 -6.13 26.11 7.14
CA ARG A 125 -6.51 27.41 6.59
C ARG A 125 -6.58 28.46 7.71
N PRO A 126 -5.83 29.58 7.60
CA PRO A 126 -5.86 30.64 8.60
C PRO A 126 -7.26 31.24 8.75
N LYS A 127 -7.75 31.34 9.99
CA LYS A 127 -9.06 31.94 10.29
C LYS A 127 -8.95 33.45 10.25
N THR A 128 -9.88 34.09 9.51
CA THR A 128 -9.98 35.53 9.43
C THR A 128 -11.23 35.99 10.19
N ALA A 129 -11.05 36.73 11.27
CA ALA A 129 -12.15 37.33 12.01
C ALA A 129 -12.49 38.70 11.40
N VAL A 130 -13.76 38.89 11.03
CA VAL A 130 -14.26 40.15 10.47
C VAL A 130 -15.42 40.68 11.32
N ARG A 131 -15.40 41.99 11.63
CA ARG A 131 -16.49 42.70 12.31
C ARG A 131 -16.87 43.90 11.47
N TRP A 132 -18.17 44.18 11.32
CA TRP A 132 -18.64 45.31 10.56
C TRP A 132 -19.89 45.94 11.17
N ARG A 133 -20.14 47.20 10.80
CA ARG A 133 -21.35 47.93 11.08
C ARG A 133 -21.92 48.45 9.78
N TRP A 134 -23.21 48.57 9.71
CA TRP A 134 -23.91 49.07 8.49
C TRP A 134 -25.07 49.97 8.86
N ILE A 135 -25.50 50.74 7.90
CA ILE A 135 -26.70 51.60 7.96
C ILE A 135 -27.76 51.01 7.04
N GLY A 136 -29.05 51.21 7.39
CA GLY A 136 -30.20 50.70 6.67
C GLY A 136 -30.92 49.58 7.41
N GLY A 137 -32.06 49.15 6.86
CA GLY A 137 -32.94 48.15 7.47
C GLY A 137 -32.58 46.68 7.12
N GLU A 138 -31.81 46.46 6.07
CA GLU A 138 -31.45 45.13 5.61
C GLU A 138 -30.11 44.68 6.22
N ARG A 139 -30.04 43.42 6.59
CA ARG A 139 -28.82 42.85 7.15
C ARG A 139 -27.74 42.66 6.08
N VAL A 140 -26.56 43.17 6.33
CA VAL A 140 -25.38 42.90 5.48
C VAL A 140 -24.74 41.58 5.89
N ALA A 141 -24.71 40.65 4.95
CA ALA A 141 -24.06 39.35 5.11
C ALA A 141 -22.55 39.42 4.80
N LEU A 142 -21.81 38.38 5.15
CA LEU A 142 -20.41 38.18 4.76
C LEU A 142 -20.32 36.87 3.99
N ASP A 143 -19.91 36.94 2.73
CA ASP A 143 -19.58 35.82 1.89
C ASP A 143 -18.04 35.61 1.87
N ARG A 144 -17.61 34.36 1.97
CA ARG A 144 -16.20 33.99 2.06
C ARG A 144 -15.85 32.99 0.98
N THR A 145 -14.84 33.30 0.22
CA THR A 145 -14.23 32.39 -0.74
C THR A 145 -12.75 32.19 -0.42
N THR A 146 -12.22 31.01 -0.72
CA THR A 146 -10.78 30.73 -0.61
C THR A 146 -10.26 30.32 -1.97
N ARG A 147 -9.12 30.88 -2.33
CA ARG A 147 -8.38 30.55 -3.54
C ARG A 147 -6.96 30.16 -3.18
N THR A 148 -6.32 29.44 -4.06
CA THR A 148 -4.92 29.09 -4.00
C THR A 148 -4.28 29.51 -5.32
N ASP A 149 -3.07 29.97 -5.30
CA ASP A 149 -2.33 30.29 -6.53
C ASP A 149 -2.03 29.01 -7.32
N SER A 150 -1.45 28.01 -6.64
CA SER A 150 -1.32 26.64 -7.14
C SER A 150 -1.77 25.70 -6.01
N GLY A 151 -2.89 24.96 -6.22
CA GLY A 151 -3.37 24.09 -5.16
C GLY A 151 -4.90 24.02 -5.10
N VAL A 152 -5.42 23.48 -3.99
CA VAL A 152 -6.85 23.28 -3.76
C VAL A 152 -7.19 23.48 -2.27
N ALA A 153 -8.35 24.07 -1.99
CA ALA A 153 -8.81 24.31 -0.63
C ALA A 153 -10.02 23.45 -0.30
N GLY A 154 -9.95 22.76 0.84
CA GLY A 154 -11.06 22.13 1.54
C GLY A 154 -11.83 23.12 2.42
N GLU A 155 -12.59 22.59 3.41
CA GLU A 155 -13.31 23.40 4.38
C GLU A 155 -12.36 24.11 5.35
N ARG A 156 -11.43 23.38 5.94
CA ARG A 156 -10.53 23.81 7.00
C ARG A 156 -9.04 23.68 6.67
N SER A 157 -8.73 22.90 5.64
CA SER A 157 -7.38 22.68 5.13
C SER A 157 -7.21 23.20 3.71
N ALA A 158 -5.96 23.29 3.26
CA ALA A 158 -5.63 23.52 1.86
C ALA A 158 -4.33 22.78 1.53
N PHE A 159 -4.26 22.27 0.31
CA PHE A 159 -3.02 21.83 -0.30
C PHE A 159 -2.55 22.88 -1.30
N LEU A 160 -1.28 23.27 -1.22
CA LEU A 160 -0.61 24.19 -2.13
C LEU A 160 0.50 23.42 -2.83
N GLY A 161 0.64 23.59 -4.15
CA GLY A 161 1.59 22.88 -4.98
C GLY A 161 0.94 22.07 -6.10
N ASP A 162 1.77 21.45 -6.94
CA ASP A 162 1.31 20.64 -8.06
C ASP A 162 0.59 19.36 -7.57
N HIS A 163 -0.58 19.08 -8.14
CA HIS A 163 -1.43 17.96 -7.71
C HIS A 163 -2.38 17.51 -8.82
N ALA A 164 -2.90 16.29 -8.65
CA ALA A 164 -4.08 15.78 -9.36
C ALA A 164 -5.28 15.75 -8.42
N ILE A 165 -6.49 15.79 -8.98
CA ILE A 165 -7.75 15.63 -8.25
C ILE A 165 -8.52 14.46 -8.86
N ASP A 166 -8.95 13.52 -8.01
CA ASP A 166 -9.92 12.49 -8.34
C ASP A 166 -11.14 12.68 -7.43
N ALA A 167 -12.29 13.04 -8.02
CA ALA A 167 -13.50 13.32 -7.27
C ALA A 167 -14.64 12.42 -7.75
N ARG A 168 -15.29 11.71 -6.82
CA ARG A 168 -16.39 10.78 -7.11
C ARG A 168 -17.57 10.98 -6.17
N ALA A 169 -18.75 10.76 -6.70
CA ALA A 169 -19.97 10.73 -5.90
C ALA A 169 -20.16 9.33 -5.33
N ALA A 170 -20.32 9.21 -4.01
CA ALA A 170 -20.58 7.99 -3.29
C ALA A 170 -21.54 8.25 -2.13
N GLY A 171 -22.56 7.40 -1.94
CA GLY A 171 -23.49 7.46 -0.81
C GLY A 171 -24.19 8.81 -0.60
N GLY A 172 -24.26 9.68 -1.62
CA GLY A 172 -24.89 11.02 -1.53
C GLY A 172 -23.93 12.14 -1.11
N GLU A 173 -22.64 11.89 -1.03
CA GLU A 173 -21.57 12.87 -0.84
C GLU A 173 -20.56 12.82 -2.00
N THR A 174 -19.74 13.86 -2.13
CA THR A 174 -18.64 13.89 -3.09
C THR A 174 -17.33 13.67 -2.34
N ILE A 175 -16.65 12.56 -2.60
CA ILE A 175 -15.32 12.27 -2.06
C ILE A 175 -14.29 12.77 -3.06
N THR A 176 -13.42 13.67 -2.60
CA THR A 176 -12.35 14.28 -3.41
C THR A 176 -10.99 13.85 -2.85
N LEU A 177 -10.24 13.09 -3.63
CA LEU A 177 -8.84 12.78 -3.35
C LEU A 177 -7.95 13.83 -4.02
N VAL A 178 -7.10 14.46 -3.26
CA VAL A 178 -6.03 15.34 -3.73
C VAL A 178 -4.73 14.58 -3.67
N ILE A 179 -4.12 14.38 -4.83
CA ILE A 179 -2.91 13.58 -4.99
C ILE A 179 -1.76 14.52 -5.35
N PRO A 180 -0.93 14.94 -4.39
CA PRO A 180 0.23 15.76 -4.65
C PRO A 180 1.17 15.12 -5.68
N ALA A 181 1.79 15.92 -6.55
CA ALA A 181 2.81 15.41 -7.47
C ALA A 181 4.05 14.85 -6.75
N ALA A 182 4.26 15.26 -5.50
CA ALA A 182 5.31 14.75 -4.61
C ALA A 182 4.95 13.41 -3.96
N SER A 183 3.68 12.95 -4.03
CA SER A 183 3.27 11.70 -3.41
C SER A 183 3.35 10.50 -4.37
N SER A 184 3.59 9.33 -3.79
CA SER A 184 3.56 8.04 -4.49
C SER A 184 2.67 7.09 -3.69
N PRO A 185 1.33 7.17 -3.85
CA PRO A 185 0.39 6.41 -3.04
C PRO A 185 0.62 4.91 -3.14
N ALA A 186 0.59 4.20 -2.00
CA ALA A 186 0.66 2.74 -1.96
C ALA A 186 -0.58 2.08 -2.58
N GLU A 187 -1.69 2.80 -2.58
CA GLU A 187 -2.98 2.34 -3.10
C GLU A 187 -3.42 3.16 -4.30
N SER A 188 -4.10 2.52 -5.24
CA SER A 188 -4.66 3.25 -6.39
C SER A 188 -5.84 4.14 -5.95
N PRO A 189 -6.08 5.28 -6.61
CA PRO A 189 -7.26 6.11 -6.33
C PRO A 189 -8.58 5.34 -6.45
N ASP A 190 -8.66 4.38 -7.39
CA ASP A 190 -9.83 3.51 -7.57
C ASP A 190 -10.09 2.65 -6.34
N ALA A 191 -9.06 2.03 -5.78
CA ALA A 191 -9.16 1.19 -4.59
C ALA A 191 -9.54 2.01 -3.34
N VAL A 192 -8.93 3.19 -3.17
CA VAL A 192 -9.27 4.10 -2.07
C VAL A 192 -10.73 4.56 -2.17
N HIS A 193 -11.19 4.97 -3.36
CA HIS A 193 -12.59 5.35 -3.56
C HIS A 193 -13.54 4.19 -3.27
N ALA A 194 -13.24 2.97 -3.71
CA ALA A 194 -14.07 1.80 -3.41
C ALA A 194 -14.19 1.55 -1.89
N ALA A 195 -13.07 1.63 -1.15
CA ALA A 195 -13.08 1.47 0.30
C ALA A 195 -13.89 2.57 1.02
N LEU A 196 -13.80 3.81 0.55
CA LEU A 196 -14.57 4.91 1.12
C LEU A 196 -16.04 4.85 0.70
N GLU A 197 -16.36 4.36 -0.50
CA GLU A 197 -17.74 4.14 -0.95
C GLU A 197 -18.45 3.16 -0.04
N ASP A 198 -17.84 1.99 0.26
CA ASP A 198 -18.41 1.02 1.20
C ASP A 198 -18.62 1.64 2.59
N ALA A 199 -17.68 2.49 3.05
CA ALA A 199 -17.84 3.21 4.32
C ALA A 199 -19.00 4.21 4.31
N THR A 200 -19.45 4.68 3.14
CA THR A 200 -20.64 5.56 3.04
C THR A 200 -21.93 4.84 3.42
N ASP A 201 -21.99 3.52 3.39
CA ASP A 201 -23.15 2.72 3.75
C ASP A 201 -23.40 2.66 5.26
N LEU A 202 -22.45 3.13 6.08
CA LEU A 202 -22.66 3.29 7.51
C LEU A 202 -23.89 4.18 7.80
N ARG A 203 -24.87 3.61 8.50
CA ARG A 203 -26.15 4.24 8.86
C ARG A 203 -26.08 5.10 10.12
N VAL A 204 -24.93 5.64 10.42
CA VAL A 204 -24.63 6.41 11.64
C VAL A 204 -25.13 7.86 11.63
N GLY A 205 -25.72 8.34 10.55
CA GLY A 205 -26.04 9.76 10.38
C GLY A 205 -24.79 10.61 10.13
N GLY A 206 -24.86 11.91 10.43
CA GLY A 206 -23.69 12.80 10.39
C GLY A 206 -23.04 12.97 9.00
N ARG A 207 -23.73 12.67 7.92
CA ARG A 207 -23.21 12.74 6.54
C ARG A 207 -22.91 14.20 6.15
N ASN A 208 -21.83 14.37 5.39
CA ASN A 208 -21.45 15.64 4.77
C ASN A 208 -21.88 15.67 3.30
N ASP A 209 -21.95 16.83 2.69
CA ASP A 209 -22.16 16.96 1.23
C ASP A 209 -20.87 16.56 0.47
N ARG A 210 -19.73 16.68 1.12
CA ARG A 210 -18.41 16.37 0.54
C ARG A 210 -17.43 15.89 1.60
N MET A 211 -16.45 15.11 1.17
CA MET A 211 -15.24 14.81 1.89
C MET A 211 -14.02 15.19 1.05
N PHE A 212 -13.04 15.83 1.66
CA PHE A 212 -11.81 16.29 1.03
C PHE A 212 -10.62 15.61 1.70
N VAL A 213 -9.89 14.78 0.95
CA VAL A 213 -8.79 13.97 1.48
C VAL A 213 -7.53 14.24 0.70
N VAL A 214 -6.46 14.65 1.39
CA VAL A 214 -5.14 14.84 0.80
C VAL A 214 -4.27 13.62 1.06
N VAL A 215 -3.66 13.07 0.02
CA VAL A 215 -2.68 11.98 0.11
C VAL A 215 -1.33 12.59 0.50
N ALA A 216 -0.99 12.56 1.78
CA ALA A 216 0.17 13.25 2.32
C ALA A 216 1.48 12.50 1.96
N PRO A 217 2.47 13.15 1.30
CA PRO A 217 3.76 12.54 1.00
C PRO A 217 4.46 12.05 2.27
N SER A 218 5.13 10.90 2.23
CA SER A 218 5.71 10.23 3.41
C SER A 218 7.11 10.71 3.78
N ASP A 219 7.76 11.51 2.96
CA ASP A 219 9.11 12.03 3.16
C ASP A 219 9.19 13.09 4.27
N GLU A 220 8.04 13.59 4.73
CA GLU A 220 7.95 14.52 5.85
C GLU A 220 7.75 13.82 7.19
N ARG A 221 8.16 14.51 8.27
CA ARG A 221 8.04 14.00 9.63
C ARG A 221 6.62 14.18 10.19
N TRP A 222 5.68 13.39 9.71
CA TRP A 222 4.32 13.38 10.23
C TRP A 222 4.24 12.81 11.65
N ALA A 223 3.39 13.40 12.50
CA ALA A 223 3.11 12.88 13.83
C ALA A 223 2.13 11.70 13.82
N LEU A 224 1.26 11.63 12.81
CA LEU A 224 0.15 10.70 12.67
C LEU A 224 0.22 10.00 11.30
N ARG A 225 -0.56 8.94 11.12
CA ARG A 225 -0.75 8.26 9.82
C ARG A 225 -1.85 8.92 9.00
N GLY A 226 -2.83 9.53 9.67
CA GLY A 226 -3.94 10.29 9.10
C GLY A 226 -4.46 11.29 10.13
N LEU A 227 -5.28 12.21 9.67
CA LEU A 227 -5.95 13.18 10.51
C LEU A 227 -7.22 13.69 9.81
N GLN A 228 -8.37 13.46 10.41
CA GLN A 228 -9.60 14.15 10.06
C GLN A 228 -9.60 15.54 10.72
N PHE A 229 -9.96 16.57 9.96
CA PHE A 229 -9.87 17.95 10.40
C PHE A 229 -11.08 18.78 9.97
N GLY A 230 -11.70 19.45 10.92
CA GLY A 230 -12.97 20.13 10.69
C GLY A 230 -14.13 19.15 10.61
N SER A 231 -15.03 19.31 9.65
CA SER A 231 -16.19 18.41 9.47
C SER A 231 -16.02 17.43 8.31
N SER A 232 -15.20 17.79 7.31
CA SER A 232 -15.14 17.06 6.03
C SER A 232 -13.75 16.96 5.42
N ASP A 233 -12.74 17.51 6.06
CA ASP A 233 -11.36 17.44 5.55
C ASP A 233 -10.57 16.36 6.28
N ALA A 234 -9.70 15.68 5.55
CA ALA A 234 -8.73 14.75 6.11
C ALA A 234 -7.44 14.76 5.29
N TRP A 235 -6.38 14.25 5.86
CA TRP A 235 -5.22 13.77 5.13
C TRP A 235 -4.83 12.39 5.62
N VAL A 236 -4.30 11.59 4.71
CA VAL A 236 -3.83 10.23 4.98
C VAL A 236 -2.46 10.09 4.31
N ARG A 237 -1.50 9.51 5.01
CA ARG A 237 -0.17 9.27 4.45
C ARG A 237 -0.24 8.33 3.26
N GLU A 238 0.56 8.60 2.25
CA GLU A 238 0.64 7.85 1.00
C GLU A 238 0.99 6.36 1.17
N ASP A 239 1.72 6.02 2.25
CA ASP A 239 2.11 4.65 2.59
C ASP A 239 1.04 3.87 3.37
N SER A 240 -0.16 4.44 3.56
CA SER A 240 -1.28 3.79 4.27
C SER A 240 -1.99 2.80 3.35
N ARG A 241 -2.04 1.52 3.78
CA ARG A 241 -2.62 0.42 3.02
C ARG A 241 -4.08 0.16 3.39
N LEU A 242 -4.82 -0.36 2.43
CA LEU A 242 -6.22 -0.78 2.61
C LEU A 242 -6.35 -2.15 3.26
N ASP A 243 -5.36 -3.03 3.08
CA ASP A 243 -5.26 -4.34 3.70
C ASP A 243 -4.64 -4.34 5.12
N ASP A 244 -4.57 -3.16 5.74
CA ASP A 244 -4.20 -2.99 7.16
C ASP A 244 -5.48 -2.98 8.00
N PRO A 245 -5.63 -3.83 9.05
CA PRO A 245 -6.81 -3.79 9.93
C PRO A 245 -6.92 -2.48 10.74
N ASP A 246 -5.87 -1.66 10.77
CA ASP A 246 -5.89 -0.26 11.22
C ASP A 246 -6.11 0.70 10.03
N ASN A 247 -6.93 0.34 9.03
CA ASN A 247 -7.18 1.08 7.80
C ASN A 247 -7.46 2.56 8.06
N VAL A 248 -6.45 3.38 7.83
CA VAL A 248 -6.48 4.82 8.15
C VAL A 248 -7.48 5.57 7.26
N TRP A 249 -7.68 5.15 6.01
CA TRP A 249 -8.64 5.77 5.10
C TRP A 249 -10.07 5.71 5.67
N VAL A 250 -10.49 4.52 6.08
CA VAL A 250 -11.80 4.30 6.69
C VAL A 250 -11.89 4.95 8.07
N HIS A 251 -10.82 4.89 8.87
CA HIS A 251 -10.75 5.51 10.19
C HIS A 251 -11.03 7.02 10.14
N GLU A 252 -10.35 7.74 9.25
CA GLU A 252 -10.55 9.19 9.10
C GLU A 252 -11.93 9.51 8.49
N TYR A 253 -12.46 8.62 7.62
CA TYR A 253 -13.82 8.76 7.13
C TYR A 253 -14.85 8.64 8.27
N VAL A 254 -14.72 7.66 9.16
CA VAL A 254 -15.63 7.50 10.32
C VAL A 254 -15.59 8.74 11.20
N HIS A 255 -14.42 9.34 11.44
CA HIS A 255 -14.32 10.61 12.15
C HIS A 255 -15.12 11.74 11.49
N SER A 256 -15.17 11.81 10.16
CA SER A 256 -15.96 12.80 9.45
C SER A 256 -17.47 12.65 9.68
N ARG A 257 -17.93 11.47 10.12
CA ARG A 257 -19.33 11.15 10.43
C ARG A 257 -19.69 11.44 11.89
N GLN A 258 -18.72 11.69 12.78
CA GLN A 258 -18.92 11.98 14.21
C GLN A 258 -19.29 13.46 14.41
N LYS A 259 -20.57 13.76 14.54
CA LYS A 259 -21.07 15.13 14.79
C LYS A 259 -21.34 15.41 16.26
N PHE A 260 -21.33 14.39 17.11
CA PHE A 260 -21.52 14.51 18.54
C PHE A 260 -20.33 15.13 19.24
N GLU A 261 -20.60 15.84 20.32
CA GLU A 261 -19.62 16.19 21.34
C GLU A 261 -19.81 15.28 22.55
N THR A 262 -18.73 14.90 23.22
CA THR A 262 -18.80 14.01 24.39
C THR A 262 -18.22 14.68 25.63
N ASP A 263 -18.69 14.28 26.80
CA ASP A 263 -17.95 14.47 28.04
C ASP A 263 -16.73 13.55 28.08
N GLU A 264 -15.79 13.81 29.01
CA GLU A 264 -14.55 13.06 29.13
C GLU A 264 -14.76 11.55 29.33
N GLU A 265 -15.83 11.15 29.99
CA GLU A 265 -16.20 9.77 30.30
C GLU A 265 -16.59 8.96 29.04
N VAL A 266 -17.04 9.62 27.99
CA VAL A 266 -17.46 9.00 26.71
C VAL A 266 -16.44 9.28 25.58
N ARG A 267 -15.40 10.04 25.87
CA ARG A 267 -14.37 10.43 24.88
C ARG A 267 -13.74 9.23 24.16
N TRP A 268 -13.66 8.08 24.83
CA TRP A 268 -13.10 6.84 24.28
C TRP A 268 -13.82 6.39 23.01
N PHE A 269 -15.16 6.61 22.94
CA PHE A 269 -15.99 6.11 21.83
C PHE A 269 -15.59 6.74 20.49
N ARG A 270 -15.04 7.94 20.53
CA ARG A 270 -14.60 8.65 19.33
C ARG A 270 -13.56 7.82 18.55
N GLU A 271 -12.48 7.45 19.22
CA GLU A 271 -11.43 6.63 18.61
C GLU A 271 -11.81 5.14 18.54
N GLY A 272 -12.51 4.67 19.57
CA GLY A 272 -12.95 3.28 19.65
C GLY A 272 -13.87 2.89 18.50
N SER A 273 -14.86 3.71 18.17
CA SER A 273 -15.76 3.44 17.05
C SER A 273 -15.04 3.59 15.70
N ALA A 274 -14.16 4.58 15.53
CA ALA A 274 -13.41 4.74 14.29
C ALA A 274 -12.47 3.55 14.04
N ALA A 275 -11.74 3.11 15.06
CA ALA A 275 -10.84 1.96 14.97
C ALA A 275 -11.60 0.64 14.77
N TYR A 276 -12.78 0.50 15.39
CA TYR A 276 -13.64 -0.67 15.20
C TYR A 276 -14.18 -0.74 13.78
N TYR A 277 -14.82 0.33 13.28
CA TYR A 277 -15.39 0.32 11.93
C TYR A 277 -14.30 0.24 10.85
N ALA A 278 -13.12 0.81 11.06
CA ALA A 278 -11.99 0.60 10.17
C ALA A 278 -11.64 -0.89 10.05
N ALA A 279 -11.52 -1.60 11.19
CA ALA A 279 -11.22 -3.02 11.18
C ALA A 279 -12.37 -3.87 10.61
N LEU A 280 -13.64 -3.56 10.99
CA LEU A 280 -14.81 -4.30 10.53
C LEU A 280 -14.99 -4.18 9.01
N LEU A 281 -15.00 -2.97 8.47
CA LEU A 281 -15.20 -2.77 7.03
C LEU A 281 -14.05 -3.33 6.20
N THR A 282 -12.81 -3.27 6.68
CA THR A 282 -11.67 -3.91 6.02
C THR A 282 -11.83 -5.44 5.98
N TYR A 283 -12.36 -6.03 7.04
CA TYR A 283 -12.69 -7.45 7.09
C TYR A 283 -13.88 -7.82 6.19
N GLU A 284 -15.00 -7.07 6.26
CA GLU A 284 -16.20 -7.30 5.45
C GLU A 284 -15.93 -7.14 3.94
N ARG A 285 -14.98 -6.31 3.55
CA ARG A 285 -14.50 -6.18 2.17
C ARG A 285 -13.66 -7.39 1.71
N GLY A 286 -13.16 -8.20 2.65
CA GLY A 286 -12.23 -9.29 2.37
C GLY A 286 -10.77 -8.86 2.19
N ASP A 287 -10.44 -7.59 2.48
CA ASP A 287 -9.07 -7.08 2.41
C ASP A 287 -8.17 -7.73 3.46
N VAL A 288 -8.76 -8.20 4.57
CA VAL A 288 -8.09 -9.01 5.60
C VAL A 288 -8.95 -10.19 6.03
N GLY A 289 -8.33 -11.31 6.41
CA GLY A 289 -9.04 -12.47 6.97
C GLY A 289 -9.46 -12.26 8.42
N PHE A 290 -10.34 -13.18 8.93
CA PHE A 290 -10.83 -13.12 10.29
C PHE A 290 -9.72 -13.15 11.35
N GLU A 291 -8.65 -13.90 11.15
CA GLU A 291 -7.53 -13.97 12.09
C GLU A 291 -6.89 -12.59 12.28
N THR A 292 -6.68 -11.84 11.19
CA THR A 292 -6.11 -10.49 11.24
C THR A 292 -7.05 -9.49 11.93
N PHE A 293 -8.36 -9.56 11.63
CA PHE A 293 -9.39 -8.78 12.30
C PHE A 293 -9.44 -9.13 13.80
N HIS A 294 -9.48 -10.42 14.14
CA HIS A 294 -9.45 -10.92 15.52
C HIS A 294 -8.24 -10.38 16.28
N ASP A 295 -7.05 -10.56 15.74
CA ASP A 295 -5.80 -10.14 16.38
C ASP A 295 -5.70 -8.63 16.57
N ARG A 296 -6.30 -7.86 15.67
CA ARG A 296 -6.41 -6.41 15.80
C ARG A 296 -7.24 -6.01 17.02
N LEU A 297 -8.43 -6.60 17.17
CA LEU A 297 -9.33 -6.29 18.29
C LEU A 297 -8.83 -6.90 19.61
N ALA A 298 -8.26 -8.09 19.58
CA ALA A 298 -7.67 -8.76 20.75
C ALA A 298 -6.50 -8.00 21.40
N ARG A 299 -5.96 -6.96 20.75
CA ARG A 299 -5.02 -6.04 21.41
C ARG A 299 -5.65 -5.35 22.62
N GLY A 300 -6.97 -5.14 22.59
CA GLY A 300 -7.75 -4.55 23.68
C GLY A 300 -7.79 -5.38 24.96
N GLU A 301 -7.57 -6.71 24.86
CA GLU A 301 -7.50 -7.64 26.00
C GLU A 301 -6.15 -7.64 26.71
N ARG A 302 -5.14 -7.01 26.11
CA ARG A 302 -3.74 -7.10 26.56
C ARG A 302 -3.36 -5.88 27.41
N SER A 303 -2.59 -6.12 28.48
CA SER A 303 -1.95 -5.04 29.23
C SER A 303 -0.99 -4.24 28.31
N PRO A 304 -0.91 -2.92 28.42
CA PRO A 304 -1.57 -2.09 29.46
C PRO A 304 -3.01 -1.67 29.14
N HIS A 305 -3.52 -1.89 27.92
CA HIS A 305 -4.82 -1.35 27.47
C HIS A 305 -6.01 -1.92 28.26
N ALA A 306 -5.97 -3.21 28.58
CA ALA A 306 -6.99 -3.88 29.38
C ALA A 306 -7.09 -3.31 30.81
N ASP A 307 -6.01 -2.78 31.34
CA ASP A 307 -5.92 -2.31 32.72
C ASP A 307 -6.52 -0.91 32.93
N ASP A 308 -6.83 -0.20 31.85
CA ASP A 308 -7.37 1.16 31.89
C ASP A 308 -8.91 1.15 31.98
N VAL A 309 -9.47 2.18 32.62
CA VAL A 309 -10.93 2.42 32.69
C VAL A 309 -11.29 3.42 31.60
N LEU A 310 -12.15 3.03 30.65
CA LEU A 310 -12.47 3.87 29.48
C LEU A 310 -13.15 5.18 29.88
N ALA A 311 -14.03 5.17 30.89
CA ALA A 311 -14.71 6.35 31.40
C ALA A 311 -13.86 7.21 32.34
N ASP A 312 -12.62 6.81 32.64
CA ASP A 312 -11.69 7.58 33.45
C ASP A 312 -10.37 7.82 32.70
N PRO A 313 -10.30 8.89 31.87
CA PRO A 313 -9.10 9.20 31.10
C PRO A 313 -7.84 9.43 31.95
N ALA A 314 -7.95 9.65 33.25
CA ALA A 314 -6.79 9.77 34.13
C ALA A 314 -6.06 8.43 34.34
N THR A 315 -6.73 7.30 34.03
CA THR A 315 -6.14 5.95 34.10
C THR A 315 -5.39 5.58 32.81
N TRP A 316 -5.59 6.30 31.71
CA TRP A 316 -5.11 5.92 30.39
C TRP A 316 -3.58 6.00 30.29
N THR A 317 -2.98 4.91 29.84
CA THR A 317 -1.52 4.78 29.74
C THR A 317 -0.99 4.92 28.32
N ARG A 318 -1.59 4.22 27.33
CA ARG A 318 -1.12 4.17 25.93
C ARG A 318 -2.27 4.00 24.94
N GLY A 319 -3.20 4.95 24.88
CA GLY A 319 -4.27 4.95 23.89
C GLY A 319 -5.25 3.76 24.01
N PRO A 320 -5.79 3.47 25.22
CA PRO A 320 -6.75 2.39 25.42
C PRO A 320 -8.03 2.62 24.60
N ASN A 321 -8.36 3.86 24.27
CA ASN A 321 -9.45 4.22 23.38
C ASN A 321 -9.33 3.58 21.99
N TYR A 322 -8.10 3.44 21.44
CA TYR A 322 -7.88 2.76 20.14
C TYR A 322 -7.90 1.23 20.22
N HIS A 323 -7.63 0.64 21.39
CA HIS A 323 -7.51 -0.80 21.56
C HIS A 323 -8.64 -1.38 22.37
N LYS A 324 -8.71 -1.12 23.67
CA LYS A 324 -9.85 -1.55 24.52
C LYS A 324 -11.16 -0.94 24.02
N GLY A 325 -11.13 0.35 23.62
CA GLY A 325 -12.30 1.03 23.08
C GLY A 325 -12.87 0.38 21.83
N ALA A 326 -11.98 -0.01 20.89
CA ALA A 326 -12.41 -0.71 19.68
C ALA A 326 -13.00 -2.09 19.98
N LEU A 327 -12.39 -2.86 20.89
CA LEU A 327 -12.89 -4.16 21.30
C LEU A 327 -14.24 -4.04 22.03
N VAL A 328 -14.40 -3.04 22.89
CA VAL A 328 -15.68 -2.77 23.58
C VAL A 328 -16.75 -2.37 22.56
N ALA A 329 -16.44 -1.49 21.60
CA ALA A 329 -17.37 -1.13 20.52
C ALA A 329 -17.79 -2.36 19.71
N ALA A 330 -16.87 -3.24 19.36
CA ALA A 330 -17.12 -4.46 18.63
C ALA A 330 -18.00 -5.46 19.40
N ASP A 331 -17.76 -5.67 20.70
CA ASP A 331 -18.59 -6.58 21.50
C ASP A 331 -19.97 -6.00 21.79
N LEU A 332 -20.11 -4.69 21.93
CA LEU A 332 -21.41 -4.04 22.02
C LEU A 332 -22.20 -4.19 20.72
N ASP A 333 -21.59 -4.00 19.56
CA ASP A 333 -22.22 -4.26 18.26
C ASP A 333 -22.73 -5.69 18.17
N ARG A 334 -21.85 -6.66 18.44
CA ARG A 334 -22.20 -8.08 18.46
C ARG A 334 -23.38 -8.40 19.41
N ARG A 335 -23.37 -7.85 20.61
CA ARG A 335 -24.41 -8.08 21.60
C ARG A 335 -25.74 -7.45 21.22
N ILE A 336 -25.73 -6.25 20.67
CA ILE A 336 -26.94 -5.59 20.17
C ILE A 336 -27.56 -6.44 19.07
N ARG A 337 -26.77 -6.90 18.09
CA ARG A 337 -27.23 -7.77 16.99
C ARG A 337 -27.87 -9.05 17.54
N LEU A 338 -27.21 -9.75 18.46
CA LEU A 338 -27.72 -10.97 19.07
C LEU A 338 -28.98 -10.73 19.91
N ALA A 339 -29.11 -9.59 20.57
CA ALA A 339 -30.28 -9.27 21.40
C ALA A 339 -31.52 -8.85 20.58
N THR A 340 -31.30 -8.51 19.29
CA THR A 340 -32.34 -7.98 18.40
C THR A 340 -32.54 -8.80 17.13
N ASP A 341 -31.97 -10.01 17.07
CA ASP A 341 -31.98 -10.87 15.88
C ASP A 341 -31.51 -10.12 14.60
N GLY A 342 -30.49 -9.25 14.75
CA GLY A 342 -29.91 -8.46 13.67
C GLY A 342 -30.69 -7.20 13.28
N GLU A 343 -31.82 -6.91 13.91
CA GLU A 343 -32.63 -5.71 13.57
C GLU A 343 -31.92 -4.38 13.94
N ARG A 344 -31.02 -4.41 14.93
CA ARG A 344 -30.24 -3.27 15.41
C ARG A 344 -28.77 -3.62 15.59
N ASP A 345 -27.95 -2.59 15.59
CA ASP A 345 -26.51 -2.69 15.73
C ASP A 345 -25.91 -1.44 16.42
N LEU A 346 -24.60 -1.36 16.56
CA LEU A 346 -23.93 -0.21 17.18
C LEU A 346 -24.11 1.08 16.39
N GLN A 347 -24.46 1.00 15.10
CA GLN A 347 -24.75 2.20 14.31
C GLN A 347 -25.99 2.94 14.81
N ASP A 348 -26.95 2.24 15.45
CA ASP A 348 -28.10 2.89 16.07
C ASP A 348 -27.68 3.74 17.28
N VAL A 349 -26.74 3.25 18.09
CA VAL A 349 -26.14 4.04 19.19
C VAL A 349 -25.40 5.25 18.65
N PHE A 350 -24.55 5.05 17.64
CA PHE A 350 -23.78 6.11 17.02
C PHE A 350 -24.70 7.18 16.40
N ARG A 351 -25.78 6.76 15.73
CA ARG A 351 -26.77 7.68 15.16
C ARG A 351 -27.48 8.47 16.26
N ALA A 352 -27.90 7.82 17.34
CA ALA A 352 -28.52 8.50 18.47
C ALA A 352 -27.59 9.55 19.09
N MET A 353 -26.29 9.26 19.20
CA MET A 353 -25.29 10.22 19.63
C MET A 353 -25.18 11.41 18.67
N ASN A 354 -25.21 11.18 17.35
CA ASN A 354 -25.17 12.25 16.34
C ASN A 354 -26.42 13.15 16.33
N GLU A 355 -27.57 12.61 16.70
CA GLU A 355 -28.85 13.31 16.78
C GLU A 355 -29.05 14.02 18.13
N HIS A 356 -28.22 13.74 19.11
CA HIS A 356 -28.28 14.36 20.43
C HIS A 356 -27.77 15.80 20.39
N GLU A 357 -28.59 16.77 20.84
CA GLU A 357 -28.27 18.19 20.74
C GLU A 357 -27.20 18.65 21.75
N ASP A 358 -27.18 18.00 22.92
CA ASP A 358 -26.26 18.33 24.01
C ASP A 358 -24.99 17.44 23.94
N ARG A 359 -24.02 17.71 24.82
CA ARG A 359 -22.88 16.82 25.02
C ARG A 359 -23.34 15.45 25.52
N VAL A 360 -22.85 14.38 24.88
CA VAL A 360 -23.17 13.02 25.27
C VAL A 360 -22.44 12.70 26.59
N THR A 361 -23.21 12.55 27.66
CA THR A 361 -22.71 12.08 28.95
C THR A 361 -22.65 10.55 29.00
N GLN A 362 -21.94 9.98 30.00
CA GLN A 362 -21.93 8.54 30.21
C GLN A 362 -23.36 7.96 30.41
N ALA A 363 -24.22 8.69 31.12
CA ALA A 363 -25.60 8.29 31.33
C ALA A 363 -26.39 8.24 30.01
N ALA A 364 -26.27 9.27 29.15
CA ALA A 364 -26.92 9.31 27.84
C ALA A 364 -26.40 8.19 26.92
N PHE A 365 -25.08 7.96 26.89
CA PHE A 365 -24.49 6.85 26.14
C PHE A 365 -25.09 5.51 26.55
N LEU A 366 -25.19 5.25 27.85
CA LEU A 366 -25.79 4.00 28.36
C LEU A 366 -27.29 3.89 28.07
N GLU A 367 -28.03 5.01 27.99
CA GLU A 367 -29.42 5.03 27.55
C GLU A 367 -29.53 4.67 26.06
N PHE A 368 -28.68 5.20 25.18
CA PHE A 368 -28.67 4.83 23.77
C PHE A 368 -28.33 3.35 23.55
N VAL A 369 -27.40 2.80 24.36
CA VAL A 369 -27.10 1.36 24.32
C VAL A 369 -28.30 0.54 24.79
N GLU A 370 -29.04 0.99 25.82
CA GLU A 370 -30.26 0.31 26.30
C GLU A 370 -31.37 0.34 25.23
N GLU A 371 -31.54 1.46 24.57
CA GLU A 371 -32.51 1.60 23.47
C GLU A 371 -32.18 0.68 22.30
N ALA A 372 -30.90 0.52 21.98
CA ALA A 372 -30.44 -0.34 20.89
C ALA A 372 -30.50 -1.83 21.24
N GLY A 373 -29.99 -2.25 22.40
CA GLY A 373 -29.77 -3.67 22.73
C GLY A 373 -30.44 -4.16 24.02
N GLY A 374 -31.16 -3.28 24.72
CA GLY A 374 -31.86 -3.63 25.96
C GLY A 374 -31.00 -3.50 27.23
N PRO A 375 -31.64 -3.75 28.40
CA PRO A 375 -31.03 -3.46 29.71
C PRO A 375 -29.82 -4.36 30.02
N GLU A 376 -29.77 -5.58 29.48
CA GLU A 376 -28.62 -6.49 29.68
C GLU A 376 -27.37 -5.97 28.97
N VAL A 377 -27.52 -5.48 27.73
CA VAL A 377 -26.41 -4.89 26.95
C VAL A 377 -25.92 -3.58 27.59
N ARG A 378 -26.86 -2.77 28.13
CA ARG A 378 -26.51 -1.57 28.90
C ARG A 378 -25.62 -1.90 30.10
N GLU A 379 -25.98 -2.93 30.88
CA GLU A 379 -25.24 -3.33 32.09
C GLU A 379 -23.82 -3.81 31.73
N VAL A 380 -23.70 -4.53 30.61
CA VAL A 380 -22.40 -4.92 30.04
C VAL A 380 -21.60 -3.68 29.61
N ALA A 381 -22.21 -2.74 28.89
CA ALA A 381 -21.56 -1.50 28.48
C ALA A 381 -21.08 -0.70 29.68
N ARG A 382 -21.89 -0.59 30.74
CA ARG A 382 -21.52 0.07 31.98
C ARG A 382 -20.29 -0.60 32.63
N THR A 383 -20.28 -1.92 32.71
CA THR A 383 -19.18 -2.69 33.28
C THR A 383 -17.89 -2.43 32.50
N TYR A 384 -17.91 -2.53 31.18
CA TYR A 384 -16.73 -2.37 30.33
C TYR A 384 -16.18 -0.94 30.28
N THR A 385 -17.04 0.06 30.45
CA THR A 385 -16.62 1.46 30.41
C THR A 385 -16.20 1.99 31.77
N GLU A 386 -16.89 1.61 32.86
CA GLU A 386 -16.68 2.17 34.20
C GLU A 386 -15.72 1.35 35.07
N THR A 387 -15.32 0.15 34.60
CA THR A 387 -14.38 -0.70 35.32
C THR A 387 -13.19 -1.11 34.44
N ARG A 388 -12.29 -1.90 35.03
CA ARG A 388 -11.17 -2.52 34.27
C ARG A 388 -11.61 -3.75 33.48
N ASP A 389 -12.79 -4.28 33.75
CA ASP A 389 -13.31 -5.42 33.02
C ASP A 389 -13.48 -5.05 31.53
N GLY A 390 -13.34 -6.03 30.67
CA GLY A 390 -13.48 -5.87 29.23
C GLY A 390 -13.95 -7.16 28.57
N PRO A 391 -14.41 -7.11 27.33
CA PRO A 391 -14.79 -8.29 26.59
C PRO A 391 -13.54 -9.11 26.23
N ALA A 392 -13.76 -10.42 26.06
CA ALA A 392 -12.83 -11.31 25.37
C ALA A 392 -13.21 -11.40 23.89
N MET A 393 -12.23 -11.48 23.02
CA MET A 393 -12.46 -11.69 21.60
C MET A 393 -13.09 -13.07 21.36
N TRP A 394 -13.94 -13.18 20.36
CA TRP A 394 -14.69 -14.38 20.01
C TRP A 394 -14.16 -15.02 18.73
N ASN A 395 -14.55 -16.25 18.45
CA ASN A 395 -14.16 -16.98 17.26
C ASN A 395 -15.01 -16.57 16.03
N GLU A 396 -14.56 -16.97 14.85
CA GLU A 396 -15.17 -16.63 13.56
C GLU A 396 -16.63 -17.09 13.46
N ARG A 397 -16.95 -18.30 13.90
CA ARG A 397 -18.32 -18.80 13.89
C ARG A 397 -19.26 -17.91 14.71
N THR A 398 -18.84 -17.52 15.91
CA THR A 398 -19.63 -16.62 16.78
C THR A 398 -19.78 -15.23 16.15
N HIS A 399 -18.79 -14.80 15.37
CA HIS A 399 -18.88 -13.56 14.61
C HIS A 399 -19.95 -13.67 13.52
N HIS A 400 -19.90 -14.71 12.70
CA HIS A 400 -20.90 -14.93 11.64
C HIS A 400 -22.31 -15.06 12.18
N GLU A 401 -22.50 -15.78 13.30
CA GLU A 401 -23.81 -15.93 13.98
C GLU A 401 -24.41 -14.56 14.38
N ALA A 402 -23.59 -13.59 14.76
CA ALA A 402 -24.06 -12.27 15.20
C ALA A 402 -24.25 -11.27 14.04
N PHE A 403 -23.38 -11.35 13.01
CA PHE A 403 -23.35 -10.35 11.96
C PHE A 403 -24.16 -10.74 10.72
N ASP A 404 -24.76 -11.95 10.70
CA ASP A 404 -25.58 -12.48 9.58
C ASP A 404 -24.90 -12.21 8.22
N LEU A 405 -23.60 -12.55 8.16
CA LEU A 405 -22.79 -12.30 6.98
C LEU A 405 -23.20 -13.23 5.85
N THR A 406 -24.22 -12.83 5.12
CA THR A 406 -24.66 -13.47 3.86
C THR A 406 -23.87 -12.99 2.66
N ALA A 407 -22.88 -12.11 2.87
CA ALA A 407 -22.03 -11.59 1.82
C ALA A 407 -21.02 -12.65 1.34
N PRO A 408 -20.72 -12.68 0.05
CA PRO A 408 -19.59 -13.45 -0.45
C PRO A 408 -18.29 -12.89 0.13
N ARG A 409 -17.41 -13.75 0.60
CA ARG A 409 -16.07 -13.38 1.05
C ARG A 409 -15.07 -14.36 0.50
N VAL A 410 -14.22 -13.89 -0.39
CA VAL A 410 -13.19 -14.72 -0.98
C VAL A 410 -11.85 -14.42 -0.30
N GLU A 411 -11.27 -15.46 0.31
CA GLU A 411 -9.92 -15.43 0.86
C GLU A 411 -8.94 -16.07 -0.11
N TYR A 412 -7.76 -15.48 -0.20
CA TYR A 412 -6.68 -16.00 -1.03
C TYR A 412 -5.57 -16.56 -0.16
N ARG A 413 -4.98 -17.67 -0.58
CA ARG A 413 -3.88 -18.32 0.15
C ARG A 413 -2.78 -18.75 -0.81
N LEU A 414 -1.55 -18.48 -0.42
CA LEU A 414 -0.35 -19.04 -1.01
C LEU A 414 0.25 -20.06 -0.04
N ALA A 415 0.95 -21.05 -0.55
CA ALA A 415 1.64 -22.01 0.32
C ALA A 415 2.86 -21.38 0.99
N ASP A 416 3.09 -21.65 2.27
CA ASP A 416 4.28 -21.20 3.00
C ASP A 416 5.50 -22.10 2.73
N ASP A 417 5.27 -23.34 2.25
CA ASP A 417 6.34 -24.30 1.95
C ASP A 417 6.93 -24.01 0.57
N PRO A 418 8.25 -23.69 0.45
CA PRO A 418 8.92 -23.50 -0.83
C PRO A 418 8.73 -24.67 -1.80
N ALA A 419 8.58 -25.90 -1.30
CA ALA A 419 8.37 -27.09 -2.13
C ALA A 419 7.05 -27.08 -2.95
N ALA A 420 6.10 -26.23 -2.59
CA ALA A 420 4.87 -25.97 -3.36
C ALA A 420 5.12 -25.07 -4.58
N TYR A 421 6.31 -24.51 -4.69
CA TYR A 421 6.71 -23.63 -5.78
C TYR A 421 7.67 -24.35 -6.71
N ARG A 422 7.52 -24.14 -7.99
CA ARG A 422 8.43 -24.67 -9.03
C ARG A 422 9.21 -23.52 -9.64
N VAL A 423 10.49 -23.72 -9.80
CA VAL A 423 11.33 -22.81 -10.59
C VAL A 423 11.60 -23.41 -11.95
N SER A 424 11.52 -22.58 -12.99
CA SER A 424 11.91 -22.91 -14.36
C SER A 424 12.74 -21.78 -14.97
N GLY A 425 13.74 -22.11 -15.76
CA GLY A 425 14.58 -21.08 -16.38
C GLY A 425 15.91 -21.58 -16.93
N PRO A 426 16.85 -20.64 -17.15
CA PRO A 426 18.13 -20.95 -17.78
C PRO A 426 19.05 -21.81 -16.91
N TYR A 427 18.81 -21.90 -15.59
CA TYR A 427 19.71 -22.57 -14.64
C TYR A 427 19.17 -23.91 -14.15
N ARG A 428 17.86 -23.99 -13.80
CA ARG A 428 17.25 -25.21 -13.24
C ARG A 428 15.76 -25.31 -13.60
N GLU A 429 15.20 -26.52 -13.38
CA GLU A 429 13.78 -26.81 -13.53
C GLU A 429 13.36 -27.83 -12.47
N ARG A 430 12.92 -27.35 -11.27
CA ARG A 430 12.57 -28.21 -10.14
C ARG A 430 11.73 -27.47 -9.09
N PRO A 431 11.14 -28.18 -8.12
CA PRO A 431 10.59 -27.54 -6.92
C PRO A 431 11.68 -26.76 -6.16
N LEU A 432 11.28 -25.68 -5.48
CA LEU A 432 12.17 -24.91 -4.63
C LEU A 432 12.45 -25.61 -3.29
N ASP A 433 13.64 -25.40 -2.75
CA ASP A 433 13.98 -25.75 -1.38
C ASP A 433 13.92 -24.52 -0.47
N GLU A 434 14.17 -23.34 -1.03
CA GLU A 434 14.11 -22.03 -0.39
C GLU A 434 13.60 -20.99 -1.40
N PHE A 435 13.02 -19.91 -0.95
CA PHE A 435 12.57 -18.80 -1.81
C PHE A 435 13.76 -17.96 -2.32
N VAL A 436 14.68 -18.62 -3.00
CA VAL A 436 15.86 -18.01 -3.61
C VAL A 436 15.91 -18.37 -5.09
N LEU A 437 15.91 -17.35 -5.94
CA LEU A 437 16.00 -17.42 -7.39
C LEU A 437 17.24 -16.68 -7.90
N VAL A 438 17.53 -16.85 -9.18
CA VAL A 438 18.51 -16.05 -9.92
C VAL A 438 17.83 -15.35 -11.11
N PRO A 439 18.38 -14.23 -11.62
CA PRO A 439 17.81 -13.50 -12.76
C PRO A 439 17.53 -14.39 -13.96
N GLY A 440 16.37 -14.18 -14.59
CA GLY A 440 15.88 -14.98 -15.72
C GLY A 440 15.15 -16.27 -15.33
N GLU A 441 15.06 -16.59 -14.04
CA GLU A 441 14.21 -17.68 -13.55
C GLU A 441 12.77 -17.23 -13.36
N ARG A 442 11.86 -18.19 -13.58
CA ARG A 442 10.42 -18.04 -13.42
C ARG A 442 9.94 -18.87 -12.25
N LEU A 443 9.17 -18.26 -11.38
CA LEU A 443 8.48 -18.90 -10.28
C LEU A 443 7.07 -19.31 -10.74
N GLU A 444 6.67 -20.54 -10.46
CA GLU A 444 5.35 -21.09 -10.75
C GLU A 444 4.77 -21.70 -9.47
N THR A 445 3.55 -21.35 -9.15
CA THR A 445 2.81 -21.90 -8.00
C THR A 445 1.30 -21.85 -8.25
N THR A 446 0.52 -22.27 -7.27
CA THR A 446 -0.93 -22.18 -7.26
C THR A 446 -1.38 -21.41 -6.02
N ALA A 447 -2.15 -20.35 -6.23
CA ALA A 447 -2.90 -19.70 -5.17
C ALA A 447 -4.27 -20.37 -5.04
N ALA A 448 -4.79 -20.44 -3.83
CA ALA A 448 -6.16 -20.87 -3.60
C ALA A 448 -7.04 -19.67 -3.33
N ALA A 449 -8.15 -19.54 -4.05
CA ALA A 449 -9.26 -18.67 -3.72
C ALA A 449 -10.38 -19.50 -3.09
N GLU A 450 -10.86 -19.14 -1.92
CA GLU A 450 -11.91 -19.86 -1.19
C GLU A 450 -13.00 -18.89 -0.75
N ASN A 451 -14.26 -19.14 -1.12
CA ASN A 451 -15.37 -18.36 -0.59
C ASN A 451 -15.72 -18.86 0.82
N VAL A 452 -15.25 -18.12 1.80
CA VAL A 452 -15.53 -18.38 3.23
C VAL A 452 -16.77 -17.64 3.73
N GLY A 453 -17.47 -16.91 2.85
CA GLY A 453 -18.76 -16.26 3.12
C GLY A 453 -19.93 -17.22 2.95
N ASP A 454 -21.12 -16.77 3.32
CA ASP A 454 -22.36 -17.58 3.32
C ASP A 454 -23.21 -17.37 2.05
N ALA A 455 -22.76 -16.50 1.12
CA ALA A 455 -23.40 -16.27 -0.17
C ALA A 455 -22.46 -16.54 -1.35
N PRO A 456 -22.99 -16.94 -2.52
CA PRO A 456 -22.20 -17.04 -3.73
C PRO A 456 -21.66 -15.68 -4.17
N GLY A 457 -20.38 -15.59 -4.53
CA GLY A 457 -19.73 -14.34 -4.92
C GLY A 457 -18.82 -14.44 -6.13
N GLU A 458 -18.69 -13.34 -6.84
CA GLU A 458 -17.67 -13.19 -7.87
C GLU A 458 -16.32 -12.86 -7.23
N TYR A 459 -15.24 -13.34 -7.82
CA TYR A 459 -13.90 -13.00 -7.41
C TYR A 459 -13.05 -12.57 -8.61
N THR A 460 -12.07 -11.75 -8.33
CA THR A 460 -11.02 -11.35 -9.26
C THR A 460 -9.69 -11.49 -8.53
N ALA A 461 -8.80 -12.34 -9.04
CA ALA A 461 -7.49 -12.52 -8.47
C ALA A 461 -6.46 -11.65 -9.21
N THR A 462 -5.72 -10.88 -8.45
CA THR A 462 -4.61 -10.06 -8.94
C THR A 462 -3.29 -10.48 -8.29
N VAL A 463 -2.25 -10.65 -9.12
CA VAL A 463 -0.89 -10.82 -8.63
C VAL A 463 -0.20 -9.47 -8.62
N ALA A 464 0.45 -9.16 -7.51
CA ALA A 464 1.34 -8.01 -7.40
C ALA A 464 2.74 -8.47 -7.01
N VAL A 465 3.75 -7.84 -7.60
CA VAL A 465 5.17 -8.09 -7.27
C VAL A 465 5.82 -6.75 -6.97
N ASP A 466 6.23 -6.59 -5.71
CA ASP A 466 6.85 -5.38 -5.18
C ASP A 466 8.31 -5.64 -4.84
N GLU A 467 9.22 -4.76 -5.27
CA GLU A 467 10.61 -4.79 -4.84
C GLU A 467 10.77 -4.09 -3.49
N ARG A 468 11.37 -4.78 -2.50
CA ARG A 468 11.78 -4.16 -1.24
C ARG A 468 13.04 -3.34 -1.42
N ARG A 469 12.94 -2.02 -1.37
CA ARG A 469 14.07 -1.11 -1.43
C ARG A 469 14.48 -0.63 -0.03
N PRO A 470 15.77 -0.68 0.34
CA PRO A 470 16.22 -0.11 1.60
C PRO A 470 16.10 1.42 1.56
N VAL A 471 15.21 1.98 2.37
CA VAL A 471 15.14 3.42 2.66
C VAL A 471 15.89 3.66 3.96
N GLY A 472 16.93 4.50 3.93
CA GLY A 472 17.93 4.66 4.99
C GLY A 472 17.40 4.64 6.42
N ASN A 473 18.20 4.06 7.35
CA ASN A 473 17.94 3.82 8.76
C ASN A 473 16.79 2.85 9.07
N ASP A 474 16.99 1.55 8.80
CA ASP A 474 16.12 0.41 9.21
C ASP A 474 14.66 0.43 8.69
N ARG A 475 14.37 1.12 7.60
CA ARG A 475 13.06 1.07 6.95
C ARG A 475 13.20 0.53 5.53
N THR A 476 12.32 -0.40 5.15
CA THR A 476 12.12 -0.85 3.76
C THR A 476 10.85 -0.22 3.22
N ALA A 477 10.89 0.29 1.99
CA ALA A 477 9.71 0.70 1.23
C ALA A 477 9.47 -0.32 0.11
N LEU A 478 8.21 -0.57 -0.22
CA LEU A 478 7.83 -1.30 -1.42
C LEU A 478 7.84 -0.31 -2.58
N GLY A 479 8.47 -0.66 -3.68
CA GLY A 479 8.63 0.22 -4.85
C GLY A 479 8.01 -0.39 -6.09
N GLY A 480 6.98 0.27 -6.64
CA GLY A 480 6.49 0.07 -8.00
C GLY A 480 5.94 -1.31 -8.31
N ALA A 481 4.78 -1.68 -7.73
CA ALA A 481 4.14 -2.96 -8.02
C ALA A 481 3.82 -3.14 -9.50
N THR A 482 4.23 -4.28 -10.07
CA THR A 482 3.63 -4.79 -11.30
C THR A 482 2.37 -5.54 -10.90
N VAL A 483 1.20 -5.01 -11.24
CA VAL A 483 -0.10 -5.64 -10.92
C VAL A 483 -0.68 -6.24 -12.18
N GLU A 484 -1.05 -7.52 -12.12
CA GLU A 484 -1.65 -8.25 -13.23
C GLU A 484 -2.86 -9.06 -12.73
N ARG A 485 -4.01 -8.92 -13.42
CA ARG A 485 -5.17 -9.79 -13.19
C ARG A 485 -4.88 -11.18 -13.76
N ILE A 486 -4.97 -12.21 -12.93
CA ILE A 486 -4.61 -13.58 -13.29
C ILE A 486 -5.81 -14.53 -13.38
N ALA A 487 -6.90 -14.22 -12.68
CA ALA A 487 -8.13 -15.01 -12.74
C ALA A 487 -9.36 -14.18 -12.37
N GLU A 488 -10.53 -14.66 -12.78
CA GLU A 488 -11.84 -14.19 -12.34
C GLU A 488 -12.82 -15.37 -12.37
N GLY A 489 -13.79 -15.37 -11.48
CA GLY A 489 -14.77 -16.46 -11.39
C GLY A 489 -15.87 -16.16 -10.38
N ARG A 490 -16.66 -17.19 -10.09
CA ARG A 490 -17.70 -17.19 -9.07
C ARG A 490 -17.55 -18.44 -8.22
N LEU A 491 -17.64 -18.28 -6.92
CA LEU A 491 -17.55 -19.35 -5.94
C LEU A 491 -18.82 -19.40 -5.10
N ASP A 492 -19.38 -20.59 -4.91
CA ASP A 492 -20.42 -20.84 -3.92
C ASP A 492 -19.80 -20.90 -2.50
N PRO A 493 -20.60 -20.74 -1.42
CA PRO A 493 -20.12 -20.85 -0.04
C PRO A 493 -19.30 -22.13 0.20
N GLY A 494 -18.09 -21.99 0.70
CA GLY A 494 -17.16 -23.10 0.94
C GLY A 494 -16.50 -23.66 -0.33
N GLU A 495 -16.80 -23.14 -1.51
CA GLU A 495 -16.14 -23.53 -2.75
C GLU A 495 -14.74 -22.91 -2.85
N ARG A 496 -13.84 -23.66 -3.48
CA ARG A 496 -12.43 -23.27 -3.66
C ARG A 496 -12.03 -23.43 -5.11
N ASP A 497 -11.26 -22.47 -5.62
CA ASP A 497 -10.61 -22.52 -6.91
C ASP A 497 -9.09 -22.47 -6.78
N GLU A 498 -8.40 -23.08 -7.74
CA GLU A 498 -6.93 -23.10 -7.81
C GLU A 498 -6.46 -22.23 -8.97
N ILE A 499 -5.72 -21.18 -8.66
CA ILE A 499 -5.28 -20.14 -9.57
C ILE A 499 -3.80 -20.29 -9.82
N ALA A 500 -3.41 -20.51 -11.08
CA ALA A 500 -2.00 -20.57 -11.45
C ALA A 500 -1.36 -19.18 -11.36
N VAL A 501 -0.27 -19.11 -10.63
CA VAL A 501 0.54 -17.90 -10.46
C VAL A 501 1.90 -18.14 -11.08
N THR A 502 2.32 -17.25 -11.97
CA THR A 502 3.61 -17.33 -12.66
C THR A 502 4.24 -15.96 -12.76
N HIS A 503 5.51 -15.82 -12.32
CA HIS A 503 6.26 -14.57 -12.46
C HIS A 503 7.72 -14.83 -12.77
N ALA A 504 8.31 -14.01 -13.66
CA ALA A 504 9.75 -14.07 -14.00
C ALA A 504 10.48 -12.90 -13.33
N PHE A 505 11.63 -13.20 -12.72
CA PHE A 505 12.47 -12.20 -12.05
C PHE A 505 13.71 -11.92 -12.89
N GLU A 506 13.88 -10.67 -13.32
CA GLU A 506 14.96 -10.28 -14.24
C GLU A 506 16.15 -9.62 -13.53
N GLU A 507 15.97 -9.06 -12.35
CA GLU A 507 16.99 -8.33 -11.62
C GLU A 507 17.17 -8.89 -10.20
N PRO A 508 18.42 -8.82 -9.64
CA PRO A 508 18.65 -9.17 -8.26
C PRO A 508 17.94 -8.20 -7.30
N GLY A 509 17.34 -8.74 -6.22
CA GLY A 509 16.62 -7.94 -5.25
C GLY A 509 15.85 -8.81 -4.25
N THR A 510 15.14 -8.18 -3.34
CA THR A 510 14.14 -8.84 -2.50
C THR A 510 12.76 -8.39 -2.93
N TYR A 511 11.91 -9.33 -3.27
CA TYR A 511 10.59 -9.10 -3.81
C TYR A 511 9.51 -9.68 -2.88
N VAL A 512 8.36 -9.05 -2.85
CA VAL A 512 7.14 -9.62 -2.26
C VAL A 512 6.19 -9.93 -3.41
N LEU A 513 5.93 -11.21 -3.62
CA LEU A 513 4.88 -11.67 -4.53
C LEU A 513 3.62 -11.85 -3.70
N SER A 514 2.53 -11.20 -4.11
CA SER A 514 1.25 -11.26 -3.42
C SER A 514 0.10 -11.57 -4.38
N VAL A 515 -0.92 -12.23 -3.85
CA VAL A 515 -2.21 -12.46 -4.52
C VAL A 515 -3.28 -12.02 -3.53
N ASP A 516 -3.84 -10.82 -3.75
CA ASP A 516 -4.94 -10.22 -2.96
C ASP A 516 -4.83 -10.47 -1.44
N GLY A 517 -3.69 -10.06 -0.85
CA GLY A 517 -3.43 -10.16 0.61
C GLY A 517 -2.59 -11.36 1.05
N ALA A 518 -2.60 -12.48 0.32
CA ALA A 518 -1.66 -13.58 0.55
C ALA A 518 -0.30 -13.26 -0.07
N SER A 519 0.80 -13.40 0.65
CA SER A 519 2.11 -12.99 0.14
C SER A 519 3.25 -13.92 0.52
N VAL A 520 4.29 -13.94 -0.31
CA VAL A 520 5.55 -14.65 -0.05
C VAL A 520 6.72 -13.76 -0.43
N GLU A 521 7.78 -13.78 0.40
CA GLU A 521 9.03 -13.07 0.11
C GLU A 521 9.94 -13.93 -0.74
N VAL A 522 10.45 -13.39 -1.85
CA VAL A 522 11.36 -14.04 -2.79
C VAL A 522 12.65 -13.22 -2.88
N ARG A 523 13.77 -13.87 -2.69
CA ARG A 523 15.09 -13.27 -2.85
C ARG A 523 15.70 -13.67 -4.17
N VAL A 524 15.99 -12.72 -5.04
CA VAL A 524 16.71 -12.93 -6.30
C VAL A 524 18.15 -12.50 -6.12
N VAL A 525 19.09 -13.40 -6.39
CA VAL A 525 20.53 -13.18 -6.20
C VAL A 525 21.29 -13.46 -7.48
N GLU A 526 22.49 -12.90 -7.62
CA GLU A 526 23.33 -13.18 -8.77
C GLU A 526 23.60 -14.70 -8.90
N PRO A 527 23.59 -15.24 -10.14
CA PRO A 527 23.90 -16.64 -10.38
C PRO A 527 25.36 -16.94 -10.04
N ALA A 528 25.64 -18.16 -9.66
CA ALA A 528 26.99 -18.61 -9.46
C ALA A 528 27.78 -18.69 -10.78
N GLU A 529 29.10 -18.57 -10.67
CA GLU A 529 30.04 -18.83 -11.75
C GLU A 529 30.79 -20.12 -11.46
N PRO A 530 30.26 -21.29 -11.90
CA PRO A 530 30.95 -22.59 -11.69
C PRO A 530 32.36 -22.60 -12.29
N THR A 531 33.29 -23.25 -11.63
CA THR A 531 34.70 -23.25 -12.02
C THR A 531 35.18 -24.64 -12.46
N VAL A 532 36.12 -24.69 -13.41
CA VAL A 532 36.79 -25.94 -13.79
C VAL A 532 37.81 -26.28 -12.72
N THR A 533 37.62 -27.39 -12.02
CA THR A 533 38.52 -27.84 -10.95
C THR A 533 39.58 -28.84 -11.43
N ALA A 534 39.26 -29.64 -12.46
CA ALA A 534 40.20 -30.58 -13.09
C ALA A 534 39.97 -30.64 -14.61
N LEU A 535 41.05 -30.94 -15.35
CA LEU A 535 41.04 -31.26 -16.77
C LEU A 535 41.93 -32.48 -17.01
N GLU A 536 41.30 -33.56 -17.40
CA GLU A 536 42.00 -34.84 -17.64
C GLU A 536 41.87 -35.20 -19.13
N SER A 537 42.87 -35.91 -19.66
CA SER A 537 42.86 -36.47 -21.01
C SER A 537 42.83 -37.98 -20.92
N ASP A 538 42.06 -38.65 -21.78
CA ASP A 538 42.03 -40.11 -21.90
C ASP A 538 43.35 -40.67 -22.39
N SER A 539 44.20 -39.84 -23.02
CA SER A 539 45.50 -40.24 -23.55
C SER A 539 46.52 -39.11 -23.41
N THR A 540 47.72 -39.44 -22.92
CA THR A 540 48.83 -38.50 -22.84
C THR A 540 49.71 -38.48 -24.10
N ALA A 541 49.55 -39.50 -25.00
CA ALA A 541 50.23 -39.61 -26.27
C ALA A 541 49.31 -40.30 -27.30
N VAL A 542 49.21 -39.73 -28.51
CA VAL A 542 48.35 -40.20 -29.61
C VAL A 542 49.10 -40.14 -30.94
N ALA A 543 48.64 -40.90 -31.94
CA ALA A 543 49.12 -40.78 -33.31
C ALA A 543 48.48 -39.56 -34.03
N PRO A 544 49.13 -38.98 -35.07
CA PRO A 544 48.52 -37.89 -35.84
C PRO A 544 47.12 -38.25 -36.40
N GLY A 545 46.14 -37.40 -36.18
CA GLY A 545 44.74 -37.60 -36.57
C GLY A 545 43.93 -38.53 -35.66
N GLU A 546 44.51 -39.03 -34.58
CA GLU A 546 43.77 -39.79 -33.57
C GLU A 546 42.93 -38.86 -32.69
N THR A 547 41.79 -39.36 -32.24
CA THR A 547 40.88 -38.60 -31.39
C THR A 547 41.34 -38.63 -29.94
N VAL A 548 41.33 -37.49 -29.30
CA VAL A 548 41.60 -37.29 -27.86
C VAL A 548 40.33 -36.81 -27.20
N THR A 549 39.94 -37.43 -26.10
CA THR A 549 38.84 -36.99 -25.25
C THR A 549 39.39 -36.32 -23.99
N LEU A 550 38.92 -35.11 -23.76
CA LEU A 550 39.20 -34.35 -22.54
C LEU A 550 37.99 -34.34 -21.65
N VAL A 551 38.18 -34.58 -20.38
CA VAL A 551 37.12 -34.50 -19.38
C VAL A 551 37.41 -33.33 -18.44
N ALA A 552 36.61 -32.31 -18.50
CA ALA A 552 36.64 -31.18 -17.58
C ALA A 552 35.67 -31.42 -16.42
N THR A 553 36.18 -31.40 -15.18
CA THR A 553 35.35 -31.41 -13.96
C THR A 553 35.01 -29.97 -13.62
N VAL A 554 33.72 -29.66 -13.53
CA VAL A 554 33.19 -28.35 -13.21
C VAL A 554 32.44 -28.42 -11.90
N GLU A 555 32.70 -27.50 -10.99
CA GLU A 555 32.12 -27.47 -9.66
C GLU A 555 31.48 -26.12 -9.38
N ASN A 556 30.28 -26.14 -8.82
CA ASN A 556 29.56 -25.00 -8.26
C ASN A 556 29.63 -25.13 -6.72
N ASP A 557 30.57 -24.44 -6.09
CA ASP A 557 30.71 -24.41 -4.62
C ASP A 557 29.81 -23.35 -3.92
N ALA A 558 29.03 -22.61 -4.72
CA ALA A 558 28.10 -21.60 -4.21
C ALA A 558 26.77 -22.22 -3.74
N ALA A 559 26.03 -21.45 -2.92
CA ALA A 559 24.72 -21.84 -2.41
C ALA A 559 23.56 -21.59 -3.41
N VAL A 560 23.87 -21.15 -4.65
CA VAL A 560 22.90 -20.82 -5.68
C VAL A 560 23.26 -21.48 -7.01
N PRO A 561 22.30 -21.72 -7.91
CA PRO A 561 22.61 -22.32 -9.20
C PRO A 561 23.46 -21.40 -10.07
N GLY A 562 24.19 -21.99 -10.99
CA GLY A 562 25.03 -21.29 -11.91
C GLY A 562 25.14 -21.96 -13.29
N ARG A 563 25.76 -21.25 -14.20
CA ARG A 563 26.08 -21.73 -15.54
C ARG A 563 27.52 -21.36 -15.86
N ALA A 564 28.27 -22.32 -16.39
CA ALA A 564 29.57 -22.07 -16.96
C ALA A 564 29.56 -22.28 -18.48
N ASP A 565 30.08 -21.31 -19.22
CA ASP A 565 30.38 -21.42 -20.63
C ASP A 565 31.84 -21.82 -20.77
N LEU A 566 32.06 -23.03 -21.24
CA LEU A 566 33.38 -23.66 -21.31
C LEU A 566 33.89 -23.60 -22.74
N GLU A 567 35.11 -23.15 -22.91
CA GLU A 567 35.78 -23.10 -24.21
C GLU A 567 37.05 -23.97 -24.12
N LEU A 568 37.12 -24.99 -25.00
CA LEU A 568 38.36 -25.73 -25.26
C LEU A 568 39.19 -24.93 -26.25
N VAL A 569 40.41 -24.56 -25.83
CA VAL A 569 41.36 -23.79 -26.65
C VAL A 569 42.69 -24.51 -26.71
N GLY A 570 43.25 -24.67 -27.93
CA GLY A 570 44.60 -25.18 -28.18
C GLY A 570 44.84 -25.41 -29.67
N ASP A 571 46.02 -25.02 -30.19
CA ASP A 571 46.53 -25.26 -31.55
C ASP A 571 45.51 -25.12 -32.70
N GLY A 572 44.69 -24.05 -32.66
CA GLY A 572 43.67 -23.79 -33.64
C GLY A 572 42.35 -24.54 -33.42
N ILE A 573 42.20 -25.20 -32.29
CA ILE A 573 40.96 -25.82 -31.82
C ILE A 573 40.21 -24.81 -30.98
N GLN A 574 38.91 -24.69 -31.24
CA GLN A 574 37.99 -23.89 -30.44
C GLN A 574 36.63 -24.60 -30.43
N GLU A 575 36.27 -25.16 -29.30
CA GLU A 575 34.97 -25.81 -29.07
C GLU A 575 34.34 -25.18 -27.83
N ASN A 576 33.02 -24.96 -27.89
CA ASN A 576 32.27 -24.35 -26.80
C ASN A 576 31.24 -25.34 -26.28
N GLU A 577 31.21 -25.52 -24.98
CA GLU A 577 30.17 -26.25 -24.26
C GLU A 577 29.63 -25.42 -23.11
N HIS A 578 28.45 -25.69 -22.65
CA HIS A 578 27.88 -25.03 -21.50
C HIS A 578 27.26 -26.06 -20.55
N VAL A 579 27.49 -25.84 -19.27
CA VAL A 579 26.96 -26.69 -18.22
C VAL A 579 26.19 -25.86 -17.21
N ARG A 580 25.08 -26.41 -16.72
CA ARG A 580 24.26 -25.86 -15.64
C ARG A 580 24.50 -26.71 -14.41
N LEU A 581 24.72 -26.07 -13.27
CA LEU A 581 24.97 -26.73 -12.01
C LEU A 581 24.10 -26.12 -10.91
N ASP A 582 23.40 -26.97 -10.19
CA ASP A 582 22.73 -26.56 -8.95
C ASP A 582 23.75 -26.18 -7.87
N ALA A 583 23.27 -25.64 -6.76
CA ALA A 583 24.07 -25.29 -5.61
C ALA A 583 24.85 -26.51 -5.10
N GLY A 584 26.16 -26.40 -4.99
CA GLY A 584 27.03 -27.49 -4.53
C GLY A 584 27.17 -28.67 -5.48
N GLU A 585 26.72 -28.56 -6.73
CA GLU A 585 26.75 -29.63 -7.73
C GLU A 585 28.12 -29.68 -8.44
N THR A 586 28.56 -30.89 -8.82
CA THR A 586 29.71 -31.13 -9.66
C THR A 586 29.30 -31.96 -10.87
N ALA A 587 29.73 -31.54 -12.05
CA ALA A 587 29.53 -32.28 -13.29
C ALA A 587 30.80 -32.40 -14.11
N THR A 588 30.78 -33.35 -15.07
CA THR A 588 31.87 -33.53 -16.03
C THR A 588 31.38 -33.17 -17.43
N VAL A 589 32.22 -32.45 -18.18
CA VAL A 589 31.98 -32.07 -19.58
C VAL A 589 33.08 -32.68 -20.43
N GLU A 590 32.67 -33.39 -21.48
CA GLU A 590 33.60 -34.05 -22.38
C GLU A 590 33.79 -33.22 -23.66
N PHE A 591 35.03 -33.01 -24.05
CA PHE A 591 35.44 -32.43 -25.32
C PHE A 591 36.17 -33.48 -26.13
N THR A 592 35.88 -33.57 -27.42
CA THR A 592 36.54 -34.54 -28.29
C THR A 592 37.20 -33.85 -29.46
N THR A 593 38.51 -33.92 -29.51
CA THR A 593 39.28 -33.23 -30.56
C THR A 593 40.29 -34.13 -31.26
N ARG A 594 40.84 -33.68 -32.39
CA ARG A 594 41.87 -34.35 -33.17
C ARG A 594 43.09 -33.49 -33.34
N LEU A 595 44.25 -34.07 -33.04
CA LEU A 595 45.55 -33.41 -33.16
C LEU A 595 46.30 -33.95 -34.38
N GLU A 596 46.56 -33.11 -35.35
CA GLU A 596 47.16 -33.53 -36.64
C GLU A 596 48.70 -33.37 -36.65
N SER A 597 49.21 -32.41 -35.95
CA SER A 597 50.65 -32.03 -35.98
C SER A 597 51.47 -32.76 -34.93
N PRO A 598 52.57 -33.42 -35.29
CA PRO A 598 53.49 -33.99 -34.30
C PRO A 598 54.07 -32.94 -33.36
N GLY A 599 54.09 -33.21 -32.04
CA GLY A 599 54.60 -32.25 -31.01
C GLY A 599 53.83 -32.38 -29.70
N GLU A 600 54.12 -31.51 -28.80
CA GLU A 600 53.37 -31.32 -27.55
C GLU A 600 52.30 -30.24 -27.76
N HIS A 601 51.07 -30.62 -27.46
CA HIS A 601 49.90 -29.74 -27.59
C HIS A 601 49.34 -29.45 -26.21
N GLU A 602 49.27 -28.18 -25.84
CA GLU A 602 48.64 -27.74 -24.60
C GLU A 602 47.19 -27.40 -24.90
N LEU A 603 46.25 -28.13 -24.27
CA LEU A 603 44.82 -27.95 -24.37
C LEU A 603 44.31 -27.36 -23.06
N ARG A 604 43.44 -26.34 -23.15
CA ARG A 604 42.96 -25.54 -22.00
C ARG A 604 41.47 -25.44 -21.98
N VAL A 605 40.87 -25.60 -20.79
CA VAL A 605 39.44 -25.35 -20.53
C VAL A 605 39.34 -24.64 -19.18
N GLY A 606 38.67 -23.49 -19.11
CA GLY A 606 38.36 -22.81 -17.86
C GLY A 606 39.54 -22.53 -16.94
N GLY A 607 40.70 -22.18 -17.50
CA GLY A 607 41.93 -21.92 -16.74
C GLY A 607 42.73 -23.16 -16.30
N ARG A 608 42.27 -24.37 -16.63
CA ARG A 608 43.03 -25.64 -16.46
C ARG A 608 43.65 -26.04 -17.79
N SER A 609 44.81 -26.68 -17.75
CA SER A 609 45.46 -27.19 -18.94
C SER A 609 45.94 -28.61 -18.76
N THR A 610 45.98 -29.34 -19.87
CA THR A 610 46.60 -30.66 -19.99
C THR A 610 47.46 -30.69 -21.26
N THR A 611 48.49 -31.54 -21.27
CA THR A 611 49.37 -31.66 -22.42
C THR A 611 49.23 -33.05 -23.03
N VAL A 612 48.99 -33.08 -24.34
CA VAL A 612 48.92 -34.32 -25.14
C VAL A 612 50.04 -34.30 -26.17
N ARG A 613 50.79 -35.34 -26.22
CA ARG A 613 51.89 -35.50 -27.17
C ARG A 613 51.40 -36.25 -28.41
N VAL A 614 51.59 -35.65 -29.57
CA VAL A 614 51.37 -36.38 -30.86
C VAL A 614 52.70 -36.96 -31.32
N GLU A 615 52.78 -38.28 -31.35
CA GLU A 615 53.95 -38.96 -31.79
C GLU A 615 54.13 -38.85 -33.32
N PRO A 616 55.39 -38.62 -33.81
CA PRO A 616 55.59 -38.58 -35.26
C PRO A 616 55.21 -39.94 -35.88
N ALA A 617 54.49 -39.89 -37.03
CA ALA A 617 54.16 -41.10 -37.73
C ALA A 617 55.41 -41.93 -38.07
N VAL A 618 55.61 -43.04 -37.39
CA VAL A 618 56.72 -43.97 -37.74
C VAL A 618 56.35 -44.61 -39.04
N ALA A 619 57.06 -44.27 -40.11
CA ALA A 619 56.92 -44.91 -41.40
C ALA A 619 57.39 -46.39 -41.26
N SER A 620 56.47 -47.29 -40.91
CA SER A 620 56.72 -48.74 -40.90
C SER A 620 56.66 -49.25 -42.35
N SER A 621 57.82 -49.27 -42.98
CA SER A 621 58.01 -50.05 -44.19
C SER A 621 58.23 -51.53 -43.82
N LEU A 622 57.16 -52.35 -43.76
CA LEU A 622 57.23 -53.79 -43.92
C LEU A 622 55.86 -54.29 -44.44
N PRO A 623 55.87 -55.13 -45.47
CA PRO A 623 54.65 -55.64 -46.06
C PRO A 623 54.20 -56.97 -45.44
N GLY A 624 52.98 -57.13 -45.21
CA GLY A 624 52.42 -58.47 -45.17
C GLY A 624 51.38 -58.80 -44.11
N PHE A 625 50.26 -59.19 -44.63
CA PHE A 625 49.21 -60.08 -44.10
C PHE A 625 48.17 -59.52 -43.11
N GLY A 626 46.97 -59.42 -43.66
CA GLY A 626 45.76 -59.05 -42.97
C GLY A 626 45.13 -60.11 -42.07
N VAL A 627 44.35 -59.63 -41.12
CA VAL A 627 43.10 -60.26 -40.63
C VAL A 627 42.20 -59.12 -40.10
N PRO A 628 40.94 -59.01 -40.47
CA PRO A 628 40.05 -58.01 -39.88
C PRO A 628 39.45 -58.56 -38.58
N VAL A 629 39.69 -57.90 -37.49
CA VAL A 629 38.92 -58.11 -36.27
C VAL A 629 37.93 -56.96 -36.13
N ALA A 630 36.66 -57.30 -36.24
CA ALA A 630 35.59 -56.40 -35.91
C ALA A 630 35.48 -56.26 -34.38
N ILE A 631 35.66 -55.07 -33.88
CA ILE A 631 35.36 -54.74 -32.49
C ILE A 631 34.06 -53.93 -32.46
N ALA A 632 33.02 -54.53 -31.84
CA ALA A 632 31.75 -53.90 -31.58
C ALA A 632 31.88 -52.86 -30.45
N ALA A 633 31.52 -51.65 -30.73
CA ALA A 633 31.45 -50.62 -29.68
C ALA A 633 30.20 -50.88 -28.80
N PHE A 634 30.42 -51.12 -27.52
CA PHE A 634 29.37 -51.10 -26.50
C PHE A 634 29.26 -49.69 -25.94
N VAL A 635 28.14 -49.03 -26.19
CA VAL A 635 27.76 -47.81 -25.50
C VAL A 635 27.16 -48.22 -24.15
N LEU A 636 27.82 -47.89 -23.07
CA LEU A 636 27.30 -48.06 -21.72
C LEU A 636 26.73 -46.72 -21.25
N LEU A 637 25.43 -46.62 -21.30
CA LEU A 637 24.68 -45.58 -20.60
C LEU A 637 24.59 -45.93 -19.12
N VAL A 638 25.32 -45.23 -18.29
CA VAL A 638 25.19 -45.35 -16.83
C VAL A 638 24.14 -44.37 -16.35
N PHE A 639 22.94 -44.87 -16.09
CA PHE A 639 21.95 -44.16 -15.27
C PHE A 639 22.29 -44.37 -13.80
N SER A 640 22.64 -43.31 -13.09
CA SER A 640 22.76 -43.33 -11.66
C SER A 640 21.35 -43.32 -11.04
N ALA A 641 20.98 -44.45 -10.42
CA ALA A 641 19.72 -44.58 -9.69
C ALA A 641 19.94 -44.18 -8.23
N ALA A 642 19.16 -43.21 -7.79
CA ALA A 642 19.04 -42.84 -6.38
C ALA A 642 18.41 -43.99 -5.55
N PRO A 643 18.75 -44.18 -4.28
CA PRO A 643 18.26 -45.28 -3.48
C PRO A 643 16.81 -45.00 -3.00
N ARG A 644 15.91 -45.93 -3.32
CA ARG A 644 14.59 -46.06 -2.73
C ARG A 644 14.69 -46.41 -1.24
N ARG A 645 14.22 -45.55 -0.35
CA ARG A 645 13.95 -45.95 1.03
C ARG A 645 12.55 -46.58 1.14
N SER A 646 12.58 -47.78 1.69
CA SER A 646 11.47 -48.67 1.95
C SER A 646 10.50 -48.08 2.98
N ARG A 647 9.18 -48.27 2.72
CA ARG A 647 8.07 -48.17 3.68
C ARG A 647 8.28 -49.19 4.82
N VAL A 648 8.09 -48.73 6.03
CA VAL A 648 7.66 -49.59 7.16
C VAL A 648 6.32 -48.99 7.66
N ARG A 649 5.30 -49.85 7.70
CA ARG A 649 3.99 -49.64 8.34
C ARG A 649 4.14 -49.59 9.85
N ARG A 650 3.52 -48.63 10.48
CA ARG A 650 2.51 -48.87 11.53
C ARG A 650 1.68 -47.60 11.70
#